data_ca712b8baa95b4c4a28a6e579edf73a9
#
_entry.id   ca712b8baa95b4c4a28a6e579edf73a9
#
_cell.length_a   1.000
_cell.length_b   1.000
_cell.length_c   1.000
_cell.angle_alpha   90.00
_cell.angle_beta   90.00
_cell.angle_gamma   90.00
#
_symmetry.space_group_name_H-M   'P 1'
#
loop_
_entity.id
_entity.type
_entity.pdbx_description
1 polymer ?
#
loop_
_entity_poly.entity_id
_entity_poly.type
_entity_poly.pdbx_seq_one_letter_code
_entity_poly.pdbx_strand_id
1 'polypeptide(L)'
;MNVQNPPPPPPSKVSIAFQPEPSGALAVSFTENLTAVVKNDPNNYGVDWSLTCQSAPGTCGALTVNGNAASHTASGSPITYTAPSTIPANSMSVEVVAFATADSYQNVVAPITISTFDSSFEAGSYVLQAQGVDSSFNPYQFAGVIVLDGKGGISSGEQTVNFVDPFTGALMTTSDTNLTGTYFLGSDGRGTITINSNNDTDIGTEVFSFVFLSSSQALIAALPTNTLTISATGTMDLQTSTVAPSGGYAFAVNGVQITKMFPLALGGVLNIDSPNKISGNGSVSDEILKFKVIPSAAVSGTLTTPDSFGQFTMNLTGGFSPSNPPAKIQFTGYIVDDNHIKLIESDNTSGTGFGSTAGLAIGQGAATGTFTTNASFSGTYVFGVAGVDLSNGNIAPSTLTSAGVFTADGGGNLNNGFTETFLLLNTNQGTSTQPQTGAQISAAFGGTYSVDSSGTGRASLTLESSSPDPKSGYQPVTFFYLTGNGNPPVVLEGGDTHYPSLGTGIAYPQSALPLTFSGDYGFSFTQQYGIENDGTAQMNVNSAGTPPSLSGFSDIILGFGANPDQPFTGSFSTPASNGLFPGTLVGTNNNAVSSVAFSPQIAVGYYIIDPDHGFFVETDLVTQGAQQNGQVSLGYYAMRTPVCEGCP
;
A
#
# COMPACT_ATOMS: atom_id res chain seq x y z
N MET A 1 68.45 -12.06 -53.41
CA MET A 1 67.52 -12.44 -52.35
C MET A 1 66.14 -11.95 -52.79
N ASN A 2 65.25 -12.88 -53.15
CA ASN A 2 63.85 -12.54 -53.44
C ASN A 2 63.13 -12.35 -52.06
N VAL A 3 62.82 -11.12 -51.76
CA VAL A 3 61.95 -10.82 -50.63
C VAL A 3 60.54 -11.21 -51.01
N GLN A 4 60.05 -12.38 -50.57
CA GLN A 4 58.67 -12.80 -50.70
C GLN A 4 57.86 -11.92 -49.82
N ASN A 5 56.91 -11.13 -50.36
CA ASN A 5 55.93 -10.41 -49.57
C ASN A 5 55.16 -11.42 -48.73
N PRO A 6 54.90 -11.11 -47.42
CA PRO A 6 54.08 -11.96 -46.61
C PRO A 6 52.68 -12.11 -47.24
N PRO A 7 52.03 -13.28 -47.12
CA PRO A 7 50.67 -13.46 -47.64
C PRO A 7 49.73 -12.43 -47.00
N PRO A 8 48.75 -11.90 -47.77
CA PRO A 8 47.77 -10.99 -47.22
C PRO A 8 47.06 -11.63 -45.99
N PRO A 9 46.78 -10.87 -44.95
CA PRO A 9 46.06 -11.39 -43.81
C PRO A 9 44.70 -11.98 -44.26
N PRO A 10 44.23 -13.08 -43.65
CA PRO A 10 42.95 -13.67 -44.01
C PRO A 10 41.85 -12.61 -43.85
N PRO A 11 40.83 -12.58 -44.73
CA PRO A 11 39.73 -11.64 -44.64
C PRO A 11 39.08 -11.75 -43.26
N SER A 12 38.86 -10.61 -42.63
CA SER A 12 38.20 -10.56 -41.31
C SER A 12 36.77 -11.09 -41.43
N LYS A 13 36.37 -12.00 -40.53
CA LYS A 13 35.02 -12.60 -40.51
C LYS A 13 33.98 -11.53 -40.25
N VAL A 14 32.81 -11.68 -40.86
CA VAL A 14 31.62 -10.89 -40.52
C VAL A 14 31.30 -11.08 -39.02
N SER A 15 30.94 -10.05 -38.33
CA SER A 15 30.49 -10.10 -36.94
C SER A 15 29.37 -9.10 -36.71
N ILE A 16 28.51 -9.39 -35.76
CA ILE A 16 27.37 -8.57 -35.39
C ILE A 16 27.30 -8.40 -33.86
N ALA A 17 26.89 -7.23 -33.37
CA ALA A 17 26.67 -6.94 -31.96
C ALA A 17 25.56 -5.89 -31.80
N PHE A 18 24.83 -5.95 -30.70
CA PHE A 18 23.96 -4.84 -30.30
C PHE A 18 24.80 -3.63 -29.91
N GLN A 19 24.25 -2.42 -30.19
CA GLN A 19 24.92 -1.17 -29.81
C GLN A 19 23.88 -0.01 -29.70
N PRO A 20 23.43 0.37 -28.48
CA PRO A 20 23.78 -0.23 -27.18
C PRO A 20 23.22 -1.65 -26.98
N GLU A 21 23.64 -2.30 -25.90
CA GLU A 21 22.98 -3.54 -25.44
C GLU A 21 21.52 -3.26 -25.08
N PRO A 22 20.58 -4.15 -25.45
CA PRO A 22 19.18 -4.03 -25.07
C PRO A 22 18.94 -4.04 -23.55
N SER A 23 17.83 -3.46 -23.11
CA SER A 23 17.47 -3.32 -21.68
C SER A 23 17.31 -4.66 -20.94
N GLY A 24 17.04 -5.75 -21.67
CA GLY A 24 16.79 -7.07 -21.08
C GLY A 24 15.40 -7.25 -20.45
N ALA A 25 14.64 -6.18 -20.25
CA ALA A 25 13.25 -6.22 -19.77
C ALA A 25 12.45 -5.09 -20.43
N LEU A 26 11.15 -5.34 -20.69
CA LEU A 26 10.25 -4.36 -21.29
C LEU A 26 8.83 -4.62 -20.80
N ALA A 27 8.09 -3.57 -20.46
CA ALA A 27 6.69 -3.71 -20.06
C ALA A 27 5.79 -4.02 -21.27
N VAL A 28 4.62 -4.62 -21.00
CA VAL A 28 3.60 -4.88 -22.02
C VAL A 28 3.23 -3.60 -22.78
N SER A 29 3.07 -3.71 -24.09
CA SER A 29 2.77 -2.59 -25.01
C SER A 29 3.86 -1.53 -25.16
N PHE A 30 4.99 -1.66 -24.51
CA PHE A 30 6.12 -0.71 -24.61
C PHE A 30 6.97 -0.94 -25.83
N THR A 31 7.77 0.07 -26.15
CA THR A 31 8.68 0.05 -27.29
C THR A 31 10.12 0.27 -26.85
N GLU A 32 11.04 -0.45 -27.50
CA GLU A 32 12.48 -0.25 -27.38
C GLU A 32 13.09 -0.14 -28.77
N ASN A 33 13.99 0.82 -28.96
CA ASN A 33 14.75 0.95 -30.19
C ASN A 33 16.02 0.12 -30.11
N LEU A 34 16.06 -0.97 -30.86
CA LEU A 34 17.19 -1.89 -30.93
C LEU A 34 18.08 -1.56 -32.14
N THR A 35 19.36 -1.53 -31.92
CA THR A 35 20.33 -1.27 -32.98
C THR A 35 21.39 -2.36 -32.97
N ALA A 36 21.65 -2.95 -34.15
CA ALA A 36 22.75 -3.90 -34.31
C ALA A 36 23.73 -3.40 -35.35
N VAL A 37 25.00 -3.57 -35.05
CA VAL A 37 26.11 -3.14 -35.93
C VAL A 37 26.83 -4.36 -36.51
N VAL A 38 26.88 -4.45 -37.83
CA VAL A 38 27.63 -5.48 -38.56
C VAL A 38 28.98 -4.91 -38.95
N LYS A 39 30.03 -5.65 -38.64
CA LYS A 39 31.42 -5.33 -39.05
C LYS A 39 31.89 -6.32 -40.12
N ASN A 40 32.79 -5.86 -41.00
CA ASN A 40 33.36 -6.64 -42.09
C ASN A 40 32.32 -7.11 -43.12
N ASP A 41 31.29 -6.33 -43.36
CA ASP A 41 30.31 -6.50 -44.41
C ASP A 41 30.62 -5.52 -45.57
N PRO A 42 31.38 -5.96 -46.60
CA PRO A 42 31.86 -5.07 -47.64
C PRO A 42 30.75 -4.56 -48.57
N ASN A 43 29.62 -5.22 -48.60
CA ASN A 43 28.48 -4.85 -49.43
C ASN A 43 27.39 -4.11 -48.65
N ASN A 44 27.57 -3.95 -47.33
CA ASN A 44 26.61 -3.33 -46.40
C ASN A 44 25.19 -3.88 -46.55
N TYR A 45 25.07 -5.22 -46.52
CA TYR A 45 23.80 -5.91 -46.64
C TYR A 45 22.86 -5.67 -45.44
N GLY A 46 23.41 -5.27 -44.28
CA GLY A 46 22.61 -4.88 -43.11
C GLY A 46 22.26 -6.03 -42.15
N VAL A 47 21.13 -5.90 -41.49
CA VAL A 47 20.67 -6.75 -40.40
C VAL A 47 19.27 -7.27 -40.66
N ASP A 48 19.09 -8.59 -40.59
CA ASP A 48 17.77 -9.23 -40.59
C ASP A 48 17.32 -9.52 -39.13
N TRP A 49 16.06 -9.25 -38.84
CA TRP A 49 15.50 -9.32 -37.51
C TRP A 49 14.38 -10.36 -37.38
N SER A 50 14.32 -11.06 -36.27
CA SER A 50 13.22 -11.97 -35.94
C SER A 50 12.89 -11.95 -34.48
N LEU A 51 11.65 -12.35 -34.14
CA LEU A 51 11.18 -12.56 -32.78
C LEU A 51 10.90 -14.05 -32.53
N THR A 52 11.34 -14.52 -31.37
CA THR A 52 11.09 -15.90 -30.93
C THR A 52 10.51 -15.87 -29.51
N CYS A 53 9.38 -16.52 -29.28
CA CYS A 53 8.84 -16.81 -27.96
C CYS A 53 8.10 -18.15 -27.98
N GLN A 54 7.86 -18.75 -26.82
CA GLN A 54 7.23 -20.09 -26.73
C GLN A 54 5.69 -20.06 -26.92
N SER A 55 5.15 -18.94 -27.35
CA SER A 55 3.72 -18.73 -27.56
C SER A 55 3.36 -18.80 -29.05
N ALA A 56 2.06 -18.76 -29.37
CA ALA A 56 1.59 -18.76 -30.76
C ALA A 56 2.20 -17.59 -31.58
N PRO A 57 2.44 -17.78 -32.88
CA PRO A 57 2.94 -16.71 -33.75
C PRO A 57 2.07 -15.44 -33.64
N GLY A 58 2.71 -14.28 -33.53
CA GLY A 58 2.03 -12.98 -33.39
C GLY A 58 1.78 -12.52 -31.96
N THR A 59 2.07 -13.35 -30.96
CA THR A 59 1.95 -12.99 -29.53
C THR A 59 3.26 -12.52 -28.91
N CYS A 60 4.35 -12.51 -29.69
CA CYS A 60 5.68 -12.07 -29.22
C CYS A 60 5.92 -10.55 -29.35
N GLY A 61 4.91 -9.78 -29.71
CA GLY A 61 5.06 -8.36 -30.04
C GLY A 61 5.33 -8.10 -31.53
N ALA A 62 5.86 -6.93 -31.86
CA ALA A 62 6.06 -6.50 -33.25
C ALA A 62 7.38 -5.77 -33.44
N LEU A 63 7.97 -5.91 -34.66
CA LEU A 63 9.12 -5.13 -35.12
C LEU A 63 8.67 -4.14 -36.19
N THR A 64 9.02 -2.87 -36.02
CA THR A 64 8.62 -1.80 -36.94
C THR A 64 9.78 -0.85 -37.26
N VAL A 65 9.74 -0.24 -38.44
CA VAL A 65 10.56 0.91 -38.81
C VAL A 65 9.63 2.02 -39.27
N ASN A 66 9.68 3.17 -38.61
CA ASN A 66 8.78 4.30 -38.86
C ASN A 66 7.29 3.88 -38.80
N GLY A 67 6.93 3.01 -37.83
CA GLY A 67 5.56 2.51 -37.62
C GLY A 67 5.09 1.43 -38.60
N ASN A 68 5.89 1.04 -39.57
CA ASN A 68 5.57 -0.04 -40.53
C ASN A 68 6.30 -1.33 -40.16
N ALA A 69 5.62 -2.48 -40.25
CA ALA A 69 6.21 -3.78 -39.97
C ALA A 69 7.50 -3.95 -40.80
N ALA A 70 8.59 -4.35 -40.15
CA ALA A 70 9.87 -4.50 -40.74
C ALA A 70 10.62 -5.69 -40.14
N SER A 71 11.44 -6.35 -40.98
CA SER A 71 12.33 -7.44 -40.57
C SER A 71 13.78 -7.20 -41.06
N HIS A 72 14.08 -6.02 -41.56
CA HIS A 72 15.39 -5.67 -42.08
C HIS A 72 15.73 -4.21 -41.85
N THR A 73 16.99 -3.92 -41.49
CA THR A 73 17.56 -2.56 -41.37
C THR A 73 18.98 -2.50 -41.93
N ALA A 74 19.42 -1.28 -42.26
CA ALA A 74 20.86 -1.09 -42.49
C ALA A 74 21.66 -1.29 -41.19
N SER A 75 22.92 -1.69 -41.29
CA SER A 75 23.81 -1.78 -40.11
C SER A 75 23.89 -0.44 -39.37
N GLY A 76 23.66 -0.47 -38.06
CA GLY A 76 23.63 0.73 -37.20
C GLY A 76 22.33 1.56 -37.27
N SER A 77 21.34 1.11 -38.05
CA SER A 77 20.01 1.73 -38.06
C SER A 77 19.08 1.04 -37.08
N PRO A 78 18.25 1.79 -36.30
CA PRO A 78 17.37 1.22 -35.30
C PRO A 78 16.17 0.51 -35.92
N ILE A 79 15.69 -0.54 -35.25
CA ILE A 79 14.35 -1.11 -35.38
C ILE A 79 13.63 -0.94 -34.07
N THR A 80 12.36 -0.61 -34.12
CA THR A 80 11.53 -0.49 -32.91
C THR A 80 10.86 -1.83 -32.61
N TYR A 81 11.20 -2.44 -31.50
CA TYR A 81 10.44 -3.55 -30.93
C TYR A 81 9.33 -3.02 -30.07
N THR A 82 8.10 -3.52 -30.26
CA THR A 82 6.94 -3.27 -29.40
C THR A 82 6.58 -4.56 -28.69
N ALA A 83 6.60 -4.54 -27.36
CA ALA A 83 6.19 -5.68 -26.56
C ALA A 83 4.70 -6.04 -26.79
N PRO A 84 4.29 -7.30 -26.60
CA PRO A 84 2.89 -7.69 -26.72
C PRO A 84 2.04 -6.97 -25.64
N SER A 85 0.74 -6.80 -25.90
CA SER A 85 -0.19 -6.16 -24.96
C SER A 85 -0.51 -7.00 -23.71
N THR A 86 -0.12 -8.27 -23.72
CA THR A 86 -0.27 -9.20 -22.59
C THR A 86 0.97 -10.08 -22.48
N ILE A 87 1.29 -10.53 -21.26
CA ILE A 87 2.40 -11.48 -21.08
C ILE A 87 2.09 -12.77 -21.87
N PRO A 88 3.01 -13.27 -22.71
CA PRO A 88 2.82 -14.50 -23.45
C PRO A 88 2.58 -15.70 -22.51
N ALA A 89 1.53 -16.49 -22.78
CA ALA A 89 0.97 -17.51 -21.88
C ALA A 89 1.95 -18.59 -21.39
N ASN A 90 3.08 -18.81 -22.08
CA ASN A 90 4.03 -19.87 -21.76
C ASN A 90 5.49 -19.38 -21.65
N SER A 91 5.72 -18.09 -21.75
CA SER A 91 7.06 -17.50 -21.66
C SER A 91 6.97 -16.02 -21.38
N MET A 92 7.51 -15.59 -20.25
CA MET A 92 7.71 -14.16 -19.96
C MET A 92 8.89 -13.56 -20.73
N SER A 93 9.58 -14.35 -21.55
CA SER A 93 10.75 -13.89 -22.31
C SER A 93 10.49 -13.98 -23.82
N VAL A 94 10.80 -12.91 -24.50
CA VAL A 94 10.86 -12.82 -25.95
C VAL A 94 12.32 -12.66 -26.35
N GLU A 95 12.80 -13.48 -27.27
CA GLU A 95 14.14 -13.32 -27.86
C GLU A 95 14.03 -12.46 -29.14
N VAL A 96 14.68 -11.32 -29.14
CA VAL A 96 14.92 -10.56 -30.36
C VAL A 96 16.24 -11.00 -30.94
N VAL A 97 16.21 -11.54 -32.16
CA VAL A 97 17.39 -12.06 -32.84
C VAL A 97 17.73 -11.17 -34.01
N ALA A 98 18.97 -10.71 -34.04
CA ALA A 98 19.54 -9.96 -35.15
C ALA A 98 20.60 -10.81 -35.88
N PHE A 99 20.45 -11.00 -37.18
CA PHE A 99 21.34 -11.74 -38.02
C PHE A 99 22.10 -10.78 -38.96
N ALA A 100 23.36 -11.02 -39.18
CA ALA A 100 24.07 -10.33 -40.27
C ALA A 100 23.58 -10.86 -41.62
N THR A 101 22.95 -10.02 -42.45
CA THR A 101 22.45 -10.45 -43.76
C THR A 101 23.54 -11.02 -44.65
N ALA A 102 24.79 -10.53 -44.49
CA ALA A 102 25.97 -11.03 -45.20
C ALA A 102 26.39 -12.46 -44.80
N ASP A 103 26.06 -12.90 -43.59
CA ASP A 103 26.37 -14.21 -43.05
C ASP A 103 25.35 -14.58 -41.96
N SER A 104 24.32 -15.31 -42.33
CA SER A 104 23.23 -15.70 -41.44
C SER A 104 23.64 -16.63 -40.26
N TYR A 105 24.85 -17.16 -40.24
CA TYR A 105 25.41 -17.87 -39.09
C TYR A 105 25.91 -16.91 -38.00
N GLN A 106 26.08 -15.62 -38.33
CA GLN A 106 26.44 -14.59 -37.35
C GLN A 106 25.17 -13.92 -36.85
N ASN A 107 24.85 -14.14 -35.59
CA ASN A 107 23.69 -13.54 -34.94
C ASN A 107 24.01 -13.12 -33.52
N VAL A 108 23.18 -12.23 -32.99
CA VAL A 108 23.12 -11.87 -31.58
C VAL A 108 21.68 -11.98 -31.10
N VAL A 109 21.51 -12.40 -29.87
CA VAL A 109 20.19 -12.62 -29.26
C VAL A 109 20.04 -11.71 -28.03
N ALA A 110 18.97 -10.94 -27.99
CA ALA A 110 18.57 -10.21 -26.82
C ALA A 110 17.36 -10.91 -26.21
N PRO A 111 17.48 -11.59 -25.07
CA PRO A 111 16.35 -12.04 -24.30
C PRO A 111 15.74 -10.82 -23.59
N ILE A 112 14.49 -10.50 -23.90
CA ILE A 112 13.73 -9.42 -23.27
C ILE A 112 12.64 -10.05 -22.44
N THR A 113 12.68 -9.86 -21.12
CA THR A 113 11.62 -10.28 -20.21
C THR A 113 10.45 -9.31 -20.35
N ILE A 114 9.26 -9.85 -20.66
CA ILE A 114 8.04 -9.05 -20.75
C ILE A 114 7.40 -9.04 -19.37
N SER A 115 7.22 -7.86 -18.81
CA SER A 115 6.63 -7.65 -17.49
C SER A 115 5.41 -6.75 -17.60
N THR A 116 4.60 -6.71 -16.56
CA THR A 116 3.58 -5.68 -16.41
C THR A 116 4.16 -4.35 -15.92
N PHE A 117 5.44 -4.35 -15.53
CA PHE A 117 6.20 -3.19 -15.05
C PHE A 117 7.53 -3.04 -15.75
N ASP A 118 7.92 -1.80 -15.99
CA ASP A 118 9.24 -1.44 -16.51
C ASP A 118 10.23 -1.29 -15.34
N SER A 119 11.36 -1.97 -15.37
CA SER A 119 12.36 -1.93 -14.30
C SER A 119 13.14 -0.60 -14.24
N SER A 120 13.14 0.22 -15.29
CA SER A 120 13.74 1.57 -15.26
C SER A 120 12.98 2.56 -14.36
N PHE A 121 11.83 2.12 -13.91
CA PHE A 121 10.79 2.88 -13.24
C PHE A 121 11.03 3.07 -11.74
N GLU A 122 11.91 2.32 -11.16
CA GLU A 122 12.12 2.21 -9.73
C GLU A 122 13.12 3.24 -9.18
N ALA A 123 13.85 3.95 -10.05
CA ALA A 123 14.80 4.96 -9.59
C ALA A 123 14.08 6.16 -8.98
N GLY A 124 14.40 6.50 -7.74
CA GLY A 124 13.79 7.64 -7.06
C GLY A 124 13.81 7.52 -5.56
N SER A 125 13.33 8.57 -4.89
CA SER A 125 13.09 8.56 -3.45
C SER A 125 11.68 8.07 -3.19
N TYR A 126 11.54 7.14 -2.24
CA TYR A 126 10.24 6.61 -1.83
C TYR A 126 10.06 6.76 -0.33
N VAL A 127 8.91 7.25 0.07
CA VAL A 127 8.48 7.32 1.47
C VAL A 127 7.71 6.05 1.82
N LEU A 128 8.21 5.31 2.81
CA LEU A 128 7.59 4.09 3.31
C LEU A 128 6.93 4.35 4.65
N GLN A 129 5.85 3.65 4.92
CA GLN A 129 5.27 3.52 6.25
C GLN A 129 4.61 2.16 6.40
N ALA A 130 4.85 1.50 7.53
CA ALA A 130 4.20 0.25 7.89
C ALA A 130 3.83 0.24 9.37
N GLN A 131 2.73 -0.44 9.70
CA GLN A 131 2.24 -0.62 11.05
C GLN A 131 1.83 -2.08 11.26
N GLY A 132 2.08 -2.59 12.45
CA GLY A 132 1.74 -3.96 12.84
C GLY A 132 2.24 -4.29 14.22
N VAL A 133 2.62 -5.55 14.42
CA VAL A 133 3.04 -6.07 15.72
C VAL A 133 4.27 -6.98 15.60
N ASP A 134 4.99 -7.14 16.72
CA ASP A 134 6.00 -8.19 16.88
C ASP A 134 5.38 -9.54 17.30
N SER A 135 6.21 -10.57 17.41
CA SER A 135 5.78 -11.91 17.82
C SER A 135 5.21 -12.01 19.25
N SER A 136 5.32 -10.96 20.03
CA SER A 136 4.74 -10.82 21.37
C SER A 136 3.49 -9.93 21.37
N PHE A 137 3.00 -9.55 20.18
CA PHE A 137 1.89 -8.61 19.97
C PHE A 137 2.16 -7.20 20.51
N ASN A 138 3.42 -6.81 20.61
CA ASN A 138 3.77 -5.45 20.88
C ASN A 138 3.70 -4.62 19.60
N PRO A 139 3.36 -3.33 19.68
CA PRO A 139 3.27 -2.48 18.50
C PRO A 139 4.62 -2.34 17.81
N TYR A 140 4.61 -2.44 16.50
CA TYR A 140 5.70 -2.10 15.59
C TYR A 140 5.21 -1.05 14.61
N GLN A 141 5.98 0.01 14.44
CA GLN A 141 5.67 1.07 13.49
C GLN A 141 6.98 1.56 12.85
N PHE A 142 6.91 1.74 11.57
CA PHE A 142 8.02 2.16 10.73
C PHE A 142 7.59 3.32 9.84
N ALA A 143 8.43 4.33 9.69
CA ALA A 143 8.34 5.33 8.63
C ALA A 143 9.75 5.74 8.20
N GLY A 144 9.94 5.97 6.90
CA GLY A 144 11.26 6.36 6.39
C GLY A 144 11.24 6.71 4.92
N VAL A 145 12.41 7.13 4.43
CA VAL A 145 12.68 7.40 3.01
C VAL A 145 13.85 6.53 2.58
N ILE A 146 13.70 5.89 1.41
CA ILE A 146 14.80 5.18 0.75
C ILE A 146 14.97 5.72 -0.67
N VAL A 147 16.20 5.72 -1.16
CA VAL A 147 16.53 6.12 -2.53
C VAL A 147 16.93 4.89 -3.33
N LEU A 148 16.05 4.49 -4.25
CA LEU A 148 16.29 3.37 -5.17
C LEU A 148 17.14 3.85 -6.36
N ASP A 149 18.13 3.05 -6.76
CA ASP A 149 19.08 3.40 -7.83
C ASP A 149 18.62 2.94 -9.24
N GLY A 150 17.45 2.28 -9.35
CA GLY A 150 16.96 1.70 -10.61
C GLY A 150 17.75 0.48 -11.08
N LYS A 151 18.58 -0.12 -10.21
CA LYS A 151 19.45 -1.26 -10.56
C LYS A 151 19.45 -2.35 -9.50
N GLY A 152 18.51 -2.27 -8.55
CA GLY A 152 18.38 -3.22 -7.44
C GLY A 152 19.10 -2.79 -6.15
N GLY A 153 19.63 -1.57 -6.07
CA GLY A 153 20.31 -1.04 -4.91
C GLY A 153 19.54 0.09 -4.21
N ILE A 154 19.64 0.15 -2.89
CA ILE A 154 19.26 1.30 -2.07
C ILE A 154 20.53 2.08 -1.79
N SER A 155 20.62 3.28 -2.35
CA SER A 155 21.84 4.10 -2.31
C SER A 155 21.96 4.94 -1.04
N SER A 156 20.84 5.29 -0.44
CA SER A 156 20.76 6.11 0.79
C SER A 156 19.34 6.09 1.35
N GLY A 157 19.17 6.60 2.57
CA GLY A 157 17.86 6.74 3.19
C GLY A 157 17.97 7.01 4.67
N GLU A 158 16.81 7.22 5.28
CA GLU A 158 16.65 7.40 6.71
C GLU A 158 15.31 6.84 7.18
N GLN A 159 15.24 6.49 8.45
CA GLN A 159 14.04 5.94 9.05
C GLN A 159 13.87 6.30 10.52
N THR A 160 12.64 6.17 10.98
CA THR A 160 12.24 6.18 12.39
C THR A 160 11.39 4.94 12.65
N VAL A 161 11.70 4.23 13.71
CA VAL A 161 11.03 2.97 14.08
C VAL A 161 10.60 3.02 15.54
N ASN A 162 9.36 2.62 15.81
CA ASN A 162 8.83 2.36 17.13
C ASN A 162 8.69 0.84 17.32
N PHE A 163 9.29 0.33 18.36
CA PHE A 163 9.27 -1.09 18.70
C PHE A 163 9.42 -1.29 20.21
N VAL A 164 9.14 -2.48 20.70
CA VAL A 164 9.43 -2.84 22.08
C VAL A 164 10.80 -3.51 22.12
N ASP A 165 11.72 -2.92 22.87
CA ASP A 165 13.05 -3.48 23.10
C ASP A 165 12.92 -4.87 23.77
N PRO A 166 13.41 -5.93 23.12
CA PRO A 166 13.25 -7.29 23.63
C PRO A 166 14.02 -7.55 24.95
N PHE A 167 14.99 -6.69 25.29
CA PHE A 167 15.80 -6.84 26.50
C PHE A 167 15.20 -6.14 27.71
N THR A 168 14.64 -4.97 27.49
CA THR A 168 14.09 -4.13 28.57
C THR A 168 12.57 -4.19 28.68
N GLY A 169 11.89 -4.63 27.62
CA GLY A 169 10.43 -4.58 27.51
C GLY A 169 9.88 -3.17 27.39
N ALA A 170 10.73 -2.19 27.17
CA ALA A 170 10.33 -0.79 27.02
C ALA A 170 9.97 -0.49 25.56
N LEU A 171 8.91 0.27 25.37
CA LEU A 171 8.59 0.85 24.06
C LEU A 171 9.61 1.95 23.76
N MET A 172 10.24 1.87 22.61
CA MET A 172 11.33 2.76 22.21
C MET A 172 11.13 3.31 20.81
N THR A 173 11.62 4.52 20.60
CA THR A 173 11.78 5.10 19.26
C THR A 173 13.27 5.21 18.93
N THR A 174 13.65 4.73 17.78
CA THR A 174 14.99 4.89 17.23
C THR A 174 14.96 5.44 15.82
N SER A 175 16.05 6.07 15.39
CA SER A 175 16.17 6.64 14.05
C SER A 175 17.56 6.35 13.47
N ASP A 176 17.60 5.99 12.19
CA ASP A 176 18.85 5.85 11.44
C ASP A 176 18.83 6.73 10.19
N THR A 177 19.90 7.46 9.95
CA THR A 177 20.10 8.36 8.81
C THR A 177 21.07 7.82 7.77
N ASN A 178 21.45 6.55 7.88
CA ASN A 178 22.43 5.92 6.99
C ASN A 178 21.94 4.54 6.54
N LEU A 179 20.87 4.54 5.77
CA LEU A 179 20.30 3.31 5.22
C LEU A 179 21.01 2.92 3.93
N THR A 180 21.19 1.63 3.76
CA THR A 180 21.60 0.99 2.51
C THR A 180 20.78 -0.29 2.31
N GLY A 181 20.89 -0.91 1.14
CA GLY A 181 20.18 -2.16 0.95
C GLY A 181 20.07 -2.59 -0.51
N THR A 182 19.17 -3.52 -0.73
CA THR A 182 18.88 -4.06 -2.06
C THR A 182 17.38 -4.24 -2.24
N TYR A 183 16.96 -4.25 -3.49
CA TYR A 183 15.61 -4.65 -3.84
C TYR A 183 15.58 -5.54 -5.08
N PHE A 184 14.53 -6.31 -5.20
CA PHE A 184 14.25 -7.15 -6.37
C PHE A 184 12.80 -6.95 -6.78
N LEU A 185 12.56 -6.71 -8.07
CA LEU A 185 11.24 -6.61 -8.68
C LEU A 185 11.03 -7.76 -9.65
N GLY A 186 10.00 -8.55 -9.40
CA GLY A 186 9.55 -9.61 -10.31
C GLY A 186 8.75 -9.07 -11.49
N SER A 187 8.66 -9.87 -12.54
CA SER A 187 7.91 -9.53 -13.76
C SER A 187 6.40 -9.36 -13.54
N ASP A 188 5.88 -9.84 -12.44
CA ASP A 188 4.48 -9.68 -12.03
C ASP A 188 4.26 -8.44 -11.13
N GLY A 189 5.29 -7.60 -10.96
CA GLY A 189 5.25 -6.36 -10.17
C GLY A 189 5.30 -6.56 -8.67
N ARG A 190 5.45 -7.80 -8.19
CA ARG A 190 5.78 -8.10 -6.80
C ARG A 190 7.29 -8.16 -6.62
N GLY A 191 7.75 -7.90 -5.42
CA GLY A 191 9.17 -7.94 -5.12
C GLY A 191 9.48 -7.90 -3.65
N THR A 192 10.76 -7.73 -3.35
CA THR A 192 11.26 -7.62 -1.98
C THR A 192 12.23 -6.45 -1.86
N ILE A 193 12.19 -5.78 -0.73
CA ILE A 193 13.14 -4.73 -0.33
C ILE A 193 13.83 -5.21 0.93
N THR A 194 15.16 -5.12 0.96
CA THR A 194 15.98 -5.37 2.15
C THR A 194 16.66 -4.06 2.53
N ILE A 195 16.34 -3.53 3.70
CA ILE A 195 16.90 -2.30 4.27
C ILE A 195 17.87 -2.68 5.37
N ASN A 196 19.08 -2.15 5.32
CA ASN A 196 20.08 -2.31 6.37
C ASN A 196 20.24 -1.00 7.12
N SER A 197 19.98 -1.06 8.42
CA SER A 197 20.29 0.02 9.36
C SER A 197 21.76 -0.06 9.74
N ASN A 198 22.55 0.92 9.32
CA ASN A 198 24.01 0.87 9.49
C ASN A 198 24.47 1.48 10.81
N ASN A 199 23.67 2.32 11.44
CA ASN A 199 24.01 2.99 12.69
C ASN A 199 23.24 2.42 13.89
N ASP A 200 22.22 1.60 13.64
CA ASP A 200 21.36 1.04 14.68
C ASP A 200 21.35 -0.50 14.59
N THR A 201 21.97 -1.13 15.59
CA THR A 201 22.06 -2.60 15.68
C THR A 201 20.81 -3.23 16.25
N ASP A 202 19.92 -2.47 16.89
CA ASP A 202 18.70 -3.00 17.49
C ASP A 202 17.63 -3.25 16.41
N ILE A 203 17.63 -2.41 15.37
CA ILE A 203 16.79 -2.62 14.17
C ILE A 203 17.46 -3.65 13.25
N GLY A 204 18.73 -3.45 12.90
CA GLY A 204 19.50 -4.33 12.02
C GLY A 204 19.00 -4.33 10.59
N THR A 205 18.49 -5.47 10.11
CA THR A 205 17.98 -5.65 8.75
C THR A 205 16.46 -5.81 8.76
N GLU A 206 15.78 -5.01 7.97
CA GLU A 206 14.34 -5.09 7.72
C GLU A 206 14.09 -5.56 6.31
N VAL A 207 13.10 -6.42 6.12
CA VAL A 207 12.72 -6.95 4.81
C VAL A 207 11.22 -6.72 4.60
N PHE A 208 10.87 -6.19 3.44
CA PHE A 208 9.47 -6.02 3.04
C PHE A 208 9.20 -6.74 1.73
N SER A 209 8.07 -7.42 1.61
CA SER A 209 7.47 -7.70 0.31
C SER A 209 6.73 -6.48 -0.18
N PHE A 210 6.61 -6.33 -1.49
CA PHE A 210 5.84 -5.25 -2.08
C PHE A 210 5.11 -5.69 -3.35
N VAL A 211 4.07 -4.94 -3.70
CA VAL A 211 3.41 -5.00 -5.00
C VAL A 211 3.21 -3.58 -5.52
N PHE A 212 3.80 -3.26 -6.68
CA PHE A 212 3.58 -1.98 -7.33
C PHE A 212 2.15 -1.87 -7.89
N LEU A 213 1.49 -0.76 -7.60
CA LEU A 213 0.20 -0.36 -8.16
C LEU A 213 0.40 0.53 -9.39
N SER A 214 1.34 1.45 -9.28
CA SER A 214 1.70 2.42 -10.31
C SER A 214 3.17 2.80 -10.14
N SER A 215 3.59 3.73 -10.96
CA SER A 215 4.90 4.38 -10.84
C SER A 215 5.15 5.12 -9.55
N SER A 216 4.10 5.51 -8.91
CA SER A 216 4.19 6.37 -7.73
C SER A 216 3.81 5.67 -6.44
N GLN A 217 3.30 4.44 -6.51
CA GLN A 217 2.81 3.76 -5.32
C GLN A 217 2.99 2.25 -5.36
N ALA A 218 3.40 1.69 -4.23
CA ALA A 218 3.35 0.26 -3.94
C ALA A 218 2.73 0.00 -2.56
N LEU A 219 2.15 -1.17 -2.39
CA LEU A 219 1.77 -1.70 -1.10
C LEU A 219 2.90 -2.57 -0.57
N ILE A 220 3.14 -2.53 0.74
CA ILE A 220 4.23 -3.26 1.39
C ILE A 220 3.73 -4.10 2.55
N ALA A 221 4.44 -5.21 2.82
CA ALA A 221 4.27 -5.98 4.05
C ALA A 221 5.63 -6.39 4.60
N ALA A 222 5.84 -6.18 5.90
CA ALA A 222 7.10 -6.49 6.56
C ALA A 222 7.27 -8.00 6.72
N LEU A 223 8.37 -8.53 6.23
CA LEU A 223 8.73 -9.95 6.36
C LEU A 223 9.59 -10.18 7.61
N PRO A 224 9.34 -11.24 8.37
CA PRO A 224 10.14 -11.54 9.54
C PRO A 224 11.60 -11.86 9.16
N THR A 225 12.53 -11.35 9.97
CA THR A 225 13.97 -11.61 9.86
C THR A 225 14.47 -12.38 11.07
N ASN A 226 15.75 -12.72 11.08
CA ASN A 226 16.38 -13.38 12.25
C ASN A 226 16.47 -12.46 13.49
N THR A 227 16.40 -11.14 13.28
CA THR A 227 16.48 -10.13 14.35
C THR A 227 15.13 -9.54 14.70
N LEU A 228 14.26 -9.35 13.70
CA LEU A 228 12.94 -8.76 13.86
C LEU A 228 11.87 -9.75 13.40
N THR A 229 11.10 -10.24 14.35
CA THR A 229 9.97 -11.14 14.09
C THR A 229 8.70 -10.29 14.15
N ILE A 230 8.40 -9.65 13.04
CA ILE A 230 7.30 -8.67 12.89
C ILE A 230 6.34 -9.09 11.80
N SER A 231 5.11 -8.59 11.90
CA SER A 231 4.09 -8.61 10.87
C SER A 231 3.49 -7.22 10.80
N ALA A 232 3.56 -6.57 9.64
CA ALA A 232 3.08 -5.22 9.46
C ALA A 232 2.77 -4.97 7.98
N THR A 233 1.79 -4.11 7.71
CA THR A 233 1.46 -3.67 6.35
C THR A 233 1.54 -2.16 6.22
N GLY A 234 1.66 -1.70 4.98
CA GLY A 234 1.74 -0.28 4.70
C GLY A 234 1.85 0.07 3.24
N THR A 235 2.39 1.25 2.99
CA THR A 235 2.57 1.78 1.63
C THR A 235 3.99 2.30 1.42
N MET A 236 4.39 2.31 0.15
CA MET A 236 5.59 2.93 -0.36
C MET A 236 5.18 3.88 -1.48
N ASP A 237 5.39 5.17 -1.27
CA ASP A 237 4.92 6.23 -2.17
C ASP A 237 6.10 7.02 -2.72
N LEU A 238 6.12 7.28 -4.04
CA LEU A 238 7.16 8.07 -4.69
C LEU A 238 7.19 9.48 -4.11
N GLN A 239 8.34 9.91 -3.63
CA GLN A 239 8.53 11.25 -3.11
C GLN A 239 8.70 12.25 -4.25
N THR A 240 7.77 13.19 -4.36
CA THR A 240 7.80 14.23 -5.40
C THR A 240 8.05 15.63 -4.85
N SER A 241 8.05 15.79 -3.53
CA SER A 241 8.33 17.05 -2.86
C SER A 241 9.05 16.84 -1.53
N THR A 242 9.91 17.78 -1.16
CA THR A 242 10.48 17.92 0.18
C THR A 242 10.23 19.32 0.76
N VAL A 243 9.27 20.03 0.16
CA VAL A 243 8.92 21.40 0.56
C VAL A 243 8.19 21.37 1.89
N ALA A 244 8.56 22.30 2.79
CA ALA A 244 7.92 22.42 4.09
C ALA A 244 6.39 22.58 3.98
N PRO A 245 5.61 21.81 4.75
CA PRO A 245 4.16 21.84 4.68
C PRO A 245 3.59 23.19 5.10
N SER A 246 2.48 23.59 4.50
CA SER A 246 1.76 24.84 4.78
C SER A 246 0.27 24.69 4.55
N GLY A 247 -0.56 25.49 5.25
CA GLY A 247 -2.01 25.38 5.18
C GLY A 247 -2.59 24.35 6.11
N GLY A 248 -3.81 23.90 5.85
CA GLY A 248 -4.52 22.89 6.63
C GLY A 248 -4.13 21.48 6.23
N TYR A 249 -3.94 20.61 7.22
CA TYR A 249 -3.73 19.17 7.05
C TYR A 249 -4.68 18.40 7.95
N ALA A 250 -5.51 17.56 7.36
CA ALA A 250 -6.29 16.55 8.07
C ALA A 250 -5.37 15.37 8.42
N PHE A 251 -5.36 14.91 9.67
CA PHE A 251 -4.51 13.81 10.09
C PHE A 251 -5.25 12.77 10.93
N ALA A 252 -4.78 11.54 10.88
CA ALA A 252 -5.10 10.51 11.86
C ALA A 252 -3.90 9.59 12.07
N VAL A 253 -3.68 9.25 13.33
CA VAL A 253 -2.65 8.31 13.79
C VAL A 253 -3.25 7.38 14.83
N ASN A 254 -2.80 6.14 14.88
CA ASN A 254 -3.21 5.16 15.88
C ASN A 254 -2.03 4.34 16.39
N GLY A 255 -2.22 3.72 17.54
CA GLY A 255 -1.21 2.91 18.22
C GLY A 255 -1.53 2.75 19.70
N VAL A 256 -0.56 2.96 20.58
CA VAL A 256 -0.69 2.77 22.02
C VAL A 256 -0.11 3.93 22.82
N GLN A 257 -0.70 4.17 24.00
CA GLN A 257 -0.12 5.06 25.02
C GLN A 257 0.93 4.31 25.84
N ILE A 258 2.12 4.89 26.00
CA ILE A 258 3.29 4.23 26.62
C ILE A 258 3.04 3.70 28.02
N THR A 259 2.51 4.53 28.93
CA THR A 259 2.53 4.22 30.36
C THR A 259 1.71 3.03 30.76
N LYS A 260 0.71 2.66 29.94
CA LYS A 260 -0.24 1.56 30.24
C LYS A 260 -0.51 0.66 29.05
N MET A 261 0.14 0.90 27.91
CA MET A 261 -0.10 0.21 26.65
C MET A 261 -1.59 0.21 26.25
N PHE A 262 -2.30 1.30 26.59
CA PHE A 262 -3.68 1.45 26.19
C PHE A 262 -3.75 1.86 24.74
N PRO A 263 -4.62 1.25 23.94
CA PRO A 263 -4.90 1.70 22.60
C PRO A 263 -5.27 3.17 22.55
N LEU A 264 -4.68 3.86 21.58
CA LEU A 264 -4.76 5.30 21.37
C LEU A 264 -4.99 5.58 19.90
N ALA A 265 -5.93 6.46 19.61
CA ALA A 265 -6.08 7.06 18.29
C ALA A 265 -6.25 8.57 18.42
N LEU A 266 -5.58 9.29 17.55
CA LEU A 266 -5.65 10.74 17.45
C LEU A 266 -6.03 11.12 16.03
N GLY A 267 -6.90 12.10 15.88
CA GLY A 267 -7.23 12.68 14.59
C GLY A 267 -7.52 14.16 14.72
N GLY A 268 -7.52 14.84 13.59
CA GLY A 268 -7.80 16.28 13.65
C GLY A 268 -7.39 17.03 12.38
N VAL A 269 -7.29 18.34 12.54
CA VAL A 269 -6.78 19.25 11.53
C VAL A 269 -5.70 20.13 12.15
N LEU A 270 -4.59 20.25 11.48
CA LEU A 270 -3.46 21.12 11.82
C LEU A 270 -3.41 22.26 10.82
N ASN A 271 -3.42 23.51 11.29
CA ASN A 271 -3.24 24.70 10.44
C ASN A 271 -1.82 25.24 10.57
N ILE A 272 -1.02 25.07 9.52
CA ILE A 272 0.34 25.57 9.42
C ILE A 272 0.30 26.96 8.76
N ASP A 273 0.15 28.00 9.57
CA ASP A 273 -0.14 29.36 9.12
C ASP A 273 1.11 30.23 8.87
N SER A 274 2.27 29.74 9.27
CA SER A 274 3.57 30.37 9.00
C SER A 274 4.67 29.30 9.02
N PRO A 275 5.83 29.59 8.44
CA PRO A 275 6.95 28.67 8.49
C PRO A 275 7.20 28.16 9.92
N ASN A 276 7.25 26.85 10.06
CA ASN A 276 7.56 26.16 11.32
C ASN A 276 6.57 26.37 12.48
N LYS A 277 5.33 26.79 12.22
CA LYS A 277 4.36 27.01 13.28
C LYS A 277 2.98 26.43 12.95
N ILE A 278 2.43 25.65 13.88
CA ILE A 278 1.05 25.19 13.87
C ILE A 278 0.25 26.16 14.74
N SER A 279 -0.70 26.84 14.12
CA SER A 279 -1.57 27.81 14.81
C SER A 279 -2.63 27.09 15.63
N GLY A 280 -2.86 27.57 16.85
CA GLY A 280 -4.03 27.15 17.63
C GLY A 280 -5.36 27.61 17.03
N ASN A 281 -5.33 28.61 16.13
CA ASN A 281 -6.49 29.04 15.39
C ASN A 281 -6.60 28.20 14.08
N GLY A 282 -7.72 27.53 13.90
CA GLY A 282 -7.91 26.62 12.77
C GLY A 282 -7.27 25.24 12.94
N SER A 283 -6.77 24.91 14.14
CA SER A 283 -6.31 23.57 14.48
C SER A 283 -7.19 22.97 15.57
N VAL A 284 -7.52 21.69 15.39
CA VAL A 284 -8.37 20.93 16.32
C VAL A 284 -7.95 19.49 16.33
N SER A 285 -8.05 18.82 17.49
CA SER A 285 -7.83 17.37 17.58
C SER A 285 -8.94 16.69 18.38
N ASP A 286 -9.16 15.43 18.04
CA ASP A 286 -9.95 14.48 18.79
C ASP A 286 -9.03 13.35 19.23
N GLU A 287 -9.19 12.89 20.48
CA GLU A 287 -8.44 11.79 21.04
C GLU A 287 -9.39 10.70 21.49
N ILE A 288 -9.07 9.45 21.15
CA ILE A 288 -9.73 8.28 21.71
C ILE A 288 -8.66 7.47 22.44
N LEU A 289 -8.74 7.49 23.77
CA LEU A 289 -7.83 6.72 24.62
C LEU A 289 -8.64 5.65 25.34
N LYS A 290 -8.43 4.40 24.99
CA LYS A 290 -9.18 3.26 25.51
C LYS A 290 -10.69 3.43 25.26
N PHE A 291 -11.45 3.89 26.25
CA PHE A 291 -12.92 4.09 26.17
C PHE A 291 -13.31 5.57 26.23
N LYS A 292 -12.34 6.45 26.30
CA LYS A 292 -12.60 7.86 26.52
C LYS A 292 -12.35 8.65 25.27
N VAL A 293 -13.39 9.34 24.82
CA VAL A 293 -13.31 10.32 23.75
C VAL A 293 -13.09 11.71 24.33
N ILE A 294 -12.09 12.42 23.86
CA ILE A 294 -11.82 13.84 24.16
C ILE A 294 -11.98 14.61 22.85
N PRO A 295 -13.17 15.16 22.60
CA PRO A 295 -13.44 15.81 21.33
C PRO A 295 -13.02 17.28 21.32
N SER A 296 -12.71 17.78 20.15
CA SER A 296 -12.52 19.21 19.83
C SER A 296 -11.49 19.90 20.71
N ALA A 297 -10.40 19.24 21.04
CA ALA A 297 -9.31 19.86 21.79
C ALA A 297 -8.52 20.83 20.91
N ALA A 298 -8.25 22.04 21.41
CA ALA A 298 -7.37 22.98 20.74
C ALA A 298 -5.93 22.44 20.75
N VAL A 299 -5.26 22.49 19.59
CA VAL A 299 -3.89 22.04 19.42
C VAL A 299 -3.07 23.14 18.75
N SER A 300 -1.80 23.28 19.15
CA SER A 300 -0.83 24.18 18.54
C SER A 300 0.55 23.52 18.56
N GLY A 301 1.49 24.08 17.82
CA GLY A 301 2.81 23.44 17.77
C GLY A 301 3.84 24.17 16.92
N THR A 302 4.94 23.45 16.70
CA THR A 302 6.04 23.90 15.86
C THR A 302 6.54 22.77 14.99
N LEU A 303 7.14 23.13 13.85
CA LEU A 303 7.83 22.20 12.96
C LEU A 303 9.28 22.64 12.79
N THR A 304 10.18 21.70 12.54
CA THR A 304 11.51 22.01 12.01
C THR A 304 11.44 22.22 10.51
N THR A 305 12.45 22.84 9.93
CA THR A 305 12.63 22.84 8.48
C THR A 305 12.94 21.41 8.02
N PRO A 306 12.29 20.92 6.96
CA PRO A 306 12.61 19.62 6.39
C PRO A 306 14.06 19.54 5.93
N ASP A 307 14.67 18.38 6.05
CA ASP A 307 15.99 18.09 5.52
C ASP A 307 15.96 17.69 4.03
N SER A 308 17.04 17.13 3.51
CA SER A 308 17.16 16.72 2.12
C SER A 308 16.27 15.52 1.73
N PHE A 309 15.85 14.71 2.70
CA PHE A 309 14.93 13.61 2.53
C PHE A 309 13.46 13.99 2.80
N GLY A 310 13.22 15.27 3.16
CA GLY A 310 11.87 15.74 3.51
C GLY A 310 11.45 15.34 4.91
N GLN A 311 12.37 14.88 5.77
CA GLN A 311 12.08 14.59 7.16
C GLN A 311 12.00 15.89 7.97
N PHE A 312 11.03 16.00 8.85
CA PHE A 312 10.92 17.10 9.81
C PHE A 312 10.36 16.60 11.13
N THR A 313 10.65 17.35 12.20
CA THR A 313 10.07 17.11 13.52
C THR A 313 8.89 18.05 13.76
N MET A 314 7.78 17.51 14.23
CA MET A 314 6.58 18.24 14.61
C MET A 314 6.31 18.09 16.11
N ASN A 315 6.28 19.20 16.84
CA ASN A 315 5.95 19.21 18.26
C ASN A 315 4.55 19.78 18.45
N LEU A 316 3.64 18.98 18.96
CA LEU A 316 2.27 19.37 19.27
C LEU A 316 2.10 19.58 20.77
N THR A 317 1.33 20.58 21.12
CA THR A 317 0.89 20.87 22.49
C THR A 317 -0.61 21.11 22.45
N GLY A 318 -1.38 20.40 23.27
CA GLY A 318 -2.84 20.54 23.22
C GLY A 318 -3.54 19.76 24.31
N GLY A 319 -4.85 19.65 24.12
CA GLY A 319 -5.75 18.96 25.04
C GLY A 319 -5.68 17.44 24.98
N PHE A 320 -4.57 16.87 24.54
CA PHE A 320 -4.33 15.44 24.60
C PHE A 320 -4.26 14.99 26.04
N SER A 321 -5.18 14.13 26.46
CA SER A 321 -5.34 13.63 27.81
C SER A 321 -5.68 14.72 28.86
N PRO A 322 -6.38 14.39 29.93
CA PRO A 322 -6.76 15.33 31.00
C PRO A 322 -5.59 15.72 31.92
N SER A 323 -4.36 15.74 31.40
CA SER A 323 -3.17 16.10 32.18
C SER A 323 -3.00 17.63 32.29
N ASN A 324 -2.67 18.10 33.46
CA ASN A 324 -2.22 19.46 33.70
C ASN A 324 -0.75 19.40 34.17
N PRO A 325 0.25 19.83 33.39
CA PRO A 325 0.18 20.67 32.18
C PRO A 325 -0.33 19.92 30.92
N PRO A 326 -0.68 20.65 29.84
CA PRO A 326 -1.06 20.07 28.55
C PRO A 326 -0.02 19.06 28.05
N ALA A 327 -0.47 17.93 27.56
CA ALA A 327 0.42 16.93 27.01
C ALA A 327 1.18 17.47 25.80
N LYS A 328 2.39 16.99 25.61
CA LYS A 328 3.21 17.26 24.45
C LYS A 328 3.43 15.95 23.72
N ILE A 329 3.30 16.00 22.41
CA ILE A 329 3.55 14.88 21.53
C ILE A 329 4.52 15.34 20.45
N GLN A 330 5.53 14.54 20.15
CA GLN A 330 6.45 14.79 19.05
C GLN A 330 6.25 13.72 17.97
N PHE A 331 6.12 14.18 16.73
CA PHE A 331 6.12 13.34 15.54
C PHE A 331 7.34 13.63 14.68
N THR A 332 7.85 12.61 14.04
CA THR A 332 8.65 12.73 12.84
C THR A 332 7.71 12.62 11.64
N GLY A 333 7.77 13.58 10.73
CA GLY A 333 7.02 13.59 9.48
C GLY A 333 7.93 13.37 8.29
N TYR A 334 7.49 12.56 7.34
CA TYR A 334 8.13 12.29 6.05
C TYR A 334 7.22 12.78 4.93
N ILE A 335 7.67 13.77 4.17
CA ILE A 335 6.90 14.40 3.10
C ILE A 335 6.91 13.47 1.88
N VAL A 336 5.75 13.09 1.39
CA VAL A 336 5.59 12.36 0.13
C VAL A 336 5.51 13.36 -1.03
N ASP A 337 4.55 14.28 -0.91
CA ASP A 337 4.30 15.37 -1.85
C ASP A 337 3.72 16.58 -1.11
N ASP A 338 3.28 17.61 -1.84
CA ASP A 338 2.75 18.83 -1.24
C ASP A 338 1.47 18.63 -0.41
N ASN A 339 0.83 17.45 -0.52
CA ASN A 339 -0.44 17.14 0.14
C ASN A 339 -0.37 15.91 1.07
N HIS A 340 0.64 15.05 0.97
CA HIS A 340 0.70 13.81 1.73
C HIS A 340 1.95 13.74 2.60
N ILE A 341 1.75 13.44 3.87
CA ILE A 341 2.80 13.28 4.88
C ILE A 341 2.55 11.99 5.64
N LYS A 342 3.59 11.17 5.82
CA LYS A 342 3.58 10.05 6.77
C LYS A 342 4.05 10.55 8.13
N LEU A 343 3.35 10.17 9.19
CA LEU A 343 3.64 10.58 10.56
C LEU A 343 3.99 9.37 11.42
N ILE A 344 5.01 9.51 12.25
CA ILE A 344 5.35 8.54 13.30
C ILE A 344 5.71 9.29 14.56
N GLU A 345 5.14 8.90 15.71
CA GLU A 345 5.45 9.50 17.00
C GLU A 345 6.91 9.20 17.39
N SER A 346 7.65 10.21 17.85
CA SER A 346 9.10 10.13 18.04
C SER A 346 9.59 10.72 19.37
N ASP A 347 8.71 10.87 20.36
CA ASP A 347 9.10 11.40 21.70
C ASP A 347 9.51 10.31 22.69
N ASN A 348 9.48 9.04 22.27
CA ASN A 348 9.75 7.90 23.12
C ASN A 348 11.19 7.40 22.98
N THR A 349 12.17 8.20 23.36
CA THR A 349 13.60 7.84 23.24
C THR A 349 14.16 7.06 24.43
N SER A 350 13.40 6.88 25.51
CA SER A 350 13.88 6.26 26.76
C SER A 350 12.75 5.59 27.57
N GLY A 351 11.68 5.13 26.90
CA GLY A 351 10.49 4.63 27.59
C GLY A 351 9.70 5.74 28.30
N THR A 352 9.93 6.98 27.91
CA THR A 352 9.20 8.17 28.36
C THR A 352 8.67 8.88 27.11
N GLY A 353 7.48 9.37 27.14
CA GLY A 353 6.81 10.00 26.00
C GLY A 353 5.32 9.87 26.15
N PHE A 354 4.57 10.27 25.14
CA PHE A 354 3.13 10.19 25.19
C PHE A 354 2.65 8.80 24.73
N GLY A 355 3.11 8.34 23.59
CA GLY A 355 2.69 7.08 22.99
C GLY A 355 3.64 6.52 21.93
N SER A 356 3.17 5.56 21.22
CA SER A 356 3.71 5.06 19.96
C SER A 356 2.56 4.99 18.99
N THR A 357 2.48 5.98 18.12
CA THR A 357 1.43 6.10 17.11
C THR A 357 2.05 6.41 15.75
N ALA A 358 1.40 5.94 14.69
CA ALA A 358 1.75 6.29 13.33
C ALA A 358 0.49 6.45 12.47
N GLY A 359 0.63 7.12 11.34
CA GLY A 359 -0.46 7.37 10.41
C GLY A 359 -0.11 8.42 9.38
N LEU A 360 -1.09 9.16 8.92
CA LEU A 360 -0.93 10.06 7.79
C LEU A 360 -1.55 11.44 8.04
N ALA A 361 -1.08 12.43 7.28
CA ALA A 361 -1.72 13.72 7.16
C ALA A 361 -1.92 14.07 5.68
N ILE A 362 -3.12 14.57 5.35
CA ILE A 362 -3.53 14.93 3.99
C ILE A 362 -3.88 16.41 3.94
N GLY A 363 -3.28 17.13 2.99
CA GLY A 363 -3.42 18.56 2.81
C GLY A 363 -4.83 18.95 2.37
N GLN A 364 -5.32 20.06 2.92
CA GLN A 364 -6.56 20.70 2.52
C GLN A 364 -6.36 21.65 1.32
N GLY A 365 -5.11 22.02 1.03
CA GLY A 365 -4.77 22.92 -0.07
C GLY A 365 -5.56 24.23 -0.03
N ALA A 366 -6.11 24.62 -1.16
CA ALA A 366 -6.93 25.85 -1.29
C ALA A 366 -8.24 25.82 -0.49
N ALA A 367 -8.68 24.65 0.01
CA ALA A 367 -9.88 24.52 0.83
C ALA A 367 -9.63 24.80 2.32
N THR A 368 -8.39 25.05 2.75
CA THR A 368 -8.06 25.44 4.12
C THR A 368 -8.93 26.59 4.61
N GLY A 369 -9.63 26.39 5.72
CA GLY A 369 -10.49 27.39 6.33
C GLY A 369 -11.87 27.58 5.67
N THR A 370 -12.21 26.82 4.63
CA THR A 370 -13.46 27.00 3.88
C THR A 370 -14.60 26.06 4.28
N PHE A 371 -14.33 25.04 5.06
CA PHE A 371 -15.32 24.02 5.48
C PHE A 371 -16.19 24.55 6.62
N THR A 372 -17.21 25.33 6.33
CA THR A 372 -18.01 26.04 7.36
C THR A 372 -19.45 25.55 7.49
N THR A 373 -19.90 24.64 6.64
CA THR A 373 -21.27 24.14 6.61
C THR A 373 -21.33 22.68 6.22
N ASN A 374 -22.45 22.01 6.52
CA ASN A 374 -22.69 20.63 6.12
C ASN A 374 -22.57 20.39 4.60
N ALA A 375 -22.80 21.42 3.78
CA ALA A 375 -22.64 21.32 2.33
C ALA A 375 -21.18 21.01 1.90
N SER A 376 -20.21 21.25 2.78
CA SER A 376 -18.81 20.88 2.56
C SER A 376 -18.56 19.36 2.59
N PHE A 377 -19.52 18.58 3.11
CA PHE A 377 -19.46 17.13 3.16
C PHE A 377 -20.71 16.56 2.49
N SER A 378 -20.61 16.23 1.21
CA SER A 378 -21.72 15.72 0.43
C SER A 378 -21.22 14.73 -0.63
N GLY A 379 -22.02 13.71 -0.91
CA GLY A 379 -21.71 12.67 -1.88
C GLY A 379 -21.80 11.27 -1.28
N THR A 380 -21.53 10.27 -2.10
CA THR A 380 -21.42 8.89 -1.65
C THR A 380 -19.95 8.57 -1.37
N TYR A 381 -19.70 7.93 -0.24
CA TYR A 381 -18.34 7.59 0.22
C TYR A 381 -18.25 6.10 0.53
N VAL A 382 -17.14 5.51 0.15
CA VAL A 382 -16.71 4.17 0.59
C VAL A 382 -15.58 4.35 1.59
N PHE A 383 -15.69 3.74 2.75
CA PHE A 383 -14.69 3.86 3.81
C PHE A 383 -14.09 2.51 4.21
N GLY A 384 -12.85 2.54 4.67
CA GLY A 384 -12.18 1.45 5.35
C GLY A 384 -11.53 1.97 6.63
N VAL A 385 -11.74 1.25 7.74
CA VAL A 385 -11.19 1.57 9.06
C VAL A 385 -10.55 0.31 9.64
N ALA A 386 -9.33 0.45 10.11
CA ALA A 386 -8.62 -0.59 10.86
C ALA A 386 -8.25 -0.09 12.25
N GLY A 387 -8.24 -1.01 13.21
CA GLY A 387 -7.95 -0.65 14.58
C GLY A 387 -8.08 -1.81 15.55
N VAL A 388 -8.52 -1.52 16.77
CA VAL A 388 -8.62 -2.51 17.85
C VAL A 388 -9.99 -2.50 18.51
N ASP A 389 -10.44 -3.70 18.85
CA ASP A 389 -11.60 -3.94 19.70
C ASP A 389 -11.14 -4.13 21.16
N LEU A 390 -11.78 -3.42 22.04
CA LEU A 390 -11.46 -3.38 23.47
C LEU A 390 -12.54 -4.06 24.34
N SER A 391 -13.52 -4.74 23.74
CA SER A 391 -14.65 -5.35 24.45
C SER A 391 -14.23 -6.39 25.48
N ASN A 392 -13.02 -6.93 25.37
CA ASN A 392 -12.45 -7.90 26.30
C ASN A 392 -11.77 -7.34 27.54
N GLY A 393 -11.86 -6.07 27.79
CA GLY A 393 -11.17 -5.46 28.92
C GLY A 393 -9.64 -5.42 28.71
N ASN A 394 -8.85 -5.59 29.76
CA ASN A 394 -7.41 -5.33 29.76
C ASN A 394 -6.53 -6.52 29.29
N ILE A 395 -7.08 -7.57 28.67
CA ILE A 395 -6.32 -8.83 28.53
C ILE A 395 -5.59 -8.95 27.20
N ALA A 396 -6.17 -8.52 26.10
CA ALA A 396 -5.50 -8.30 24.82
C ALA A 396 -6.45 -7.52 23.90
N PRO A 397 -6.02 -6.42 23.28
CA PRO A 397 -6.79 -5.82 22.21
C PRO A 397 -6.93 -6.82 21.06
N SER A 398 -8.10 -6.87 20.48
CA SER A 398 -8.39 -7.69 19.29
C SER A 398 -8.49 -6.79 18.08
N THR A 399 -8.34 -7.32 16.87
CA THR A 399 -8.45 -6.51 15.66
C THR A 399 -9.88 -6.06 15.43
N LEU A 400 -10.04 -4.80 15.06
CA LEU A 400 -11.23 -4.21 14.46
C LEU A 400 -10.96 -3.98 12.99
N THR A 401 -11.85 -4.45 12.13
CA THR A 401 -11.90 -4.03 10.72
C THR A 401 -13.31 -3.63 10.35
N SER A 402 -13.42 -2.53 9.62
CA SER A 402 -14.72 -2.02 9.15
C SER A 402 -14.58 -1.49 7.73
N ALA A 403 -15.50 -1.86 6.88
CA ALA A 403 -15.66 -1.25 5.56
C ALA A 403 -17.13 -0.99 5.29
N GLY A 404 -17.41 0.03 4.50
CA GLY A 404 -18.79 0.36 4.22
C GLY A 404 -18.96 1.48 3.21
N VAL A 405 -20.21 1.81 2.96
CA VAL A 405 -20.62 2.87 2.06
C VAL A 405 -21.75 3.68 2.69
N PHE A 406 -21.78 4.98 2.46
CA PHE A 406 -22.87 5.87 2.86
C PHE A 406 -22.98 7.08 1.94
N THR A 407 -24.11 7.76 1.99
CA THR A 407 -24.33 9.03 1.28
C THR A 407 -24.58 10.15 2.29
N ALA A 408 -23.74 11.19 2.25
CA ALA A 408 -23.96 12.46 2.94
C ALA A 408 -24.74 13.40 2.01
N ASP A 409 -25.87 13.95 2.49
CA ASP A 409 -26.80 14.74 1.64
C ASP A 409 -26.44 16.23 1.52
N GLY A 410 -25.37 16.68 2.17
CA GLY A 410 -25.01 18.11 2.24
C GLY A 410 -25.89 18.92 3.20
N GLY A 411 -26.95 18.34 3.69
CA GLY A 411 -27.90 18.96 4.62
C GLY A 411 -27.70 18.55 6.09
N GLY A 412 -26.89 17.55 6.33
CA GLY A 412 -26.61 17.01 7.67
C GLY A 412 -27.19 15.62 7.91
N ASN A 413 -27.70 14.93 6.88
CA ASN A 413 -28.18 13.56 7.04
C ASN A 413 -27.29 12.57 6.30
N LEU A 414 -27.17 11.38 6.90
CA LEU A 414 -26.53 10.20 6.30
C LEU A 414 -27.62 9.24 5.84
N ASN A 415 -27.53 8.82 4.57
CA ASN A 415 -28.52 7.97 3.93
C ASN A 415 -27.84 6.77 3.28
N ASN A 416 -28.62 5.70 3.05
CA ASN A 416 -28.17 4.51 2.29
C ASN A 416 -26.87 3.90 2.83
N GLY A 417 -26.62 4.05 4.13
CA GLY A 417 -25.44 3.50 4.76
C GLY A 417 -25.54 1.98 4.86
N PHE A 418 -24.44 1.31 4.58
CA PHE A 418 -24.24 -0.10 4.83
C PHE A 418 -22.81 -0.32 5.30
N THR A 419 -22.62 -1.08 6.35
CA THR A 419 -21.30 -1.40 6.89
C THR A 419 -21.18 -2.87 7.19
N GLU A 420 -20.00 -3.41 6.99
CA GLU A 420 -19.57 -4.67 7.54
C GLU A 420 -18.40 -4.39 8.48
N THR A 421 -18.63 -4.66 9.75
CA THR A 421 -17.66 -4.45 10.81
C THR A 421 -17.35 -5.79 11.45
N PHE A 422 -16.10 -6.12 11.57
CA PHE A 422 -15.63 -7.32 12.21
C PHE A 422 -14.93 -6.97 13.52
N LEU A 423 -15.41 -7.57 14.60
CA LEU A 423 -14.86 -7.46 15.94
C LEU A 423 -14.47 -8.85 16.41
N LEU A 424 -13.25 -9.07 16.80
CA LEU A 424 -12.83 -10.33 17.36
C LEU A 424 -13.15 -10.35 18.86
N LEU A 425 -14.28 -10.97 19.21
CA LEU A 425 -14.71 -11.10 20.61
C LEU A 425 -14.01 -12.26 21.29
N ASN A 426 -13.23 -12.00 22.30
CA ASN A 426 -12.70 -13.05 23.18
C ASN A 426 -13.70 -13.33 24.31
N THR A 427 -14.51 -14.36 24.16
CA THR A 427 -15.59 -14.67 25.13
C THR A 427 -15.11 -15.44 26.36
N ASN A 428 -13.82 -15.77 26.51
CA ASN A 428 -13.34 -16.60 27.61
C ASN A 428 -12.23 -15.95 28.44
N GLN A 429 -12.62 -15.44 29.58
CA GLN A 429 -11.70 -15.12 30.66
C GLN A 429 -11.12 -16.41 31.27
N GLY A 430 -9.90 -16.81 30.91
CA GLY A 430 -9.15 -17.65 31.79
C GLY A 430 -8.41 -18.87 31.27
N THR A 431 -8.50 -19.28 30.01
CA THR A 431 -7.62 -20.38 29.49
C THR A 431 -7.23 -20.15 28.04
N SER A 432 -5.94 -20.17 27.77
CA SER A 432 -5.28 -19.85 26.50
C SER A 432 -5.53 -20.84 25.33
N THR A 433 -6.57 -21.64 25.37
CA THR A 433 -6.81 -22.71 24.39
C THR A 433 -8.20 -22.73 23.76
N GLN A 434 -9.02 -21.69 24.00
CA GLN A 434 -10.36 -21.62 23.39
C GLN A 434 -10.33 -20.76 22.13
N PRO A 435 -11.04 -21.17 21.06
CA PRO A 435 -11.14 -20.37 19.85
C PRO A 435 -11.83 -19.03 20.17
N GLN A 436 -11.28 -17.98 19.62
CA GLN A 436 -11.87 -16.63 19.69
C GLN A 436 -13.15 -16.64 18.86
N THR A 437 -14.22 -16.04 19.33
CA THR A 437 -15.45 -15.85 18.55
C THR A 437 -15.44 -14.43 18.00
N GLY A 438 -15.45 -14.30 16.67
CA GLY A 438 -15.68 -13.01 16.01
C GLY A 438 -17.17 -12.63 16.03
N ALA A 439 -17.47 -11.36 16.18
CA ALA A 439 -18.77 -10.80 15.87
C ALA A 439 -18.66 -10.03 14.55
N GLN A 440 -19.46 -10.44 13.58
CA GLN A 440 -19.70 -9.67 12.37
C GLN A 440 -20.95 -8.84 12.57
N ILE A 441 -20.85 -7.55 12.25
CA ILE A 441 -21.97 -6.62 12.21
C ILE A 441 -22.16 -6.21 10.76
N SER A 442 -23.17 -6.81 10.13
CA SER A 442 -23.59 -6.44 8.78
C SER A 442 -24.89 -5.65 8.93
N ALA A 443 -24.82 -4.35 8.76
CA ALA A 443 -25.94 -3.48 9.07
C ALA A 443 -26.12 -2.35 8.06
N ALA A 444 -27.38 -2.13 7.69
CA ALA A 444 -27.77 -0.87 7.10
C ALA A 444 -27.79 0.21 8.21
N PHE A 445 -27.35 1.39 7.88
CA PHE A 445 -27.37 2.52 8.81
C PHE A 445 -27.81 3.82 8.12
N GLY A 446 -28.29 4.73 8.91
CA GLY A 446 -28.50 6.13 8.60
C GLY A 446 -27.89 6.98 9.70
N GLY A 447 -28.30 8.22 9.80
CA GLY A 447 -27.86 9.08 10.87
C GLY A 447 -27.78 10.54 10.48
N THR A 448 -27.04 11.28 11.29
CA THR A 448 -26.81 12.71 11.06
C THR A 448 -25.33 13.04 11.18
N TYR A 449 -24.95 14.16 10.58
CA TYR A 449 -23.61 14.71 10.74
C TYR A 449 -23.65 16.24 10.87
N SER A 450 -22.59 16.78 11.44
CA SER A 450 -22.39 18.23 11.54
C SER A 450 -20.94 18.58 11.22
N VAL A 451 -20.74 19.47 10.26
CA VAL A 451 -19.45 20.09 9.98
C VAL A 451 -19.28 21.30 10.89
N ASP A 452 -18.15 21.39 11.58
CA ASP A 452 -17.84 22.50 12.46
C ASP A 452 -17.75 23.82 11.69
N SER A 453 -18.45 24.86 12.18
CA SER A 453 -18.46 26.18 11.53
C SER A 453 -17.13 26.95 11.62
N SER A 454 -16.15 26.40 12.31
CA SER A 454 -14.80 27.00 12.46
C SER A 454 -13.97 27.01 11.17
N GLY A 455 -14.40 26.30 10.13
CA GLY A 455 -13.69 26.18 8.86
C GLY A 455 -12.60 25.10 8.85
N THR A 456 -12.38 24.38 9.96
CA THR A 456 -11.35 23.33 10.05
C THR A 456 -11.63 22.11 9.17
N GLY A 457 -12.91 21.88 8.83
CA GLY A 457 -13.30 20.66 8.11
C GLY A 457 -13.50 19.45 9.01
N ARG A 458 -13.52 19.64 10.32
CA ARG A 458 -13.92 18.58 11.25
C ARG A 458 -15.43 18.35 11.14
N ALA A 459 -15.84 17.11 10.93
CA ALA A 459 -17.22 16.68 10.91
C ALA A 459 -17.43 15.58 11.97
N SER A 460 -18.47 15.70 12.77
CA SER A 460 -18.88 14.65 13.70
C SER A 460 -20.13 13.94 13.18
N LEU A 461 -20.13 12.61 13.25
CA LEU A 461 -21.21 11.75 12.77
C LEU A 461 -21.86 11.05 13.95
N THR A 462 -23.19 10.95 13.89
CA THR A 462 -23.99 10.10 14.75
C THR A 462 -24.66 9.06 13.87
N LEU A 463 -24.23 7.81 14.00
CA LEU A 463 -24.74 6.70 13.22
C LEU A 463 -25.92 6.06 13.93
N GLU A 464 -26.97 5.75 13.18
CA GLU A 464 -28.17 5.06 13.64
C GLU A 464 -28.30 3.74 12.91
N SER A 465 -28.05 2.63 13.61
CA SER A 465 -28.24 1.29 13.04
C SER A 465 -29.73 0.99 12.90
N SER A 466 -30.13 0.47 11.76
CA SER A 466 -31.49 0.01 11.49
C SER A 466 -31.78 -1.39 12.06
N SER A 467 -30.81 -2.04 12.69
CA SER A 467 -31.00 -3.39 13.25
C SER A 467 -31.86 -3.35 14.52
N PRO A 468 -32.92 -4.19 14.58
CA PRO A 468 -33.77 -4.28 15.77
C PRO A 468 -33.11 -5.05 16.94
N ASP A 469 -31.94 -5.66 16.74
CA ASP A 469 -31.21 -6.33 17.82
C ASP A 469 -30.35 -5.30 18.58
N PRO A 470 -30.67 -5.00 19.85
CA PRO A 470 -29.85 -4.10 20.66
C PRO A 470 -28.40 -4.62 20.87
N LYS A 471 -28.13 -5.89 20.61
CA LYS A 471 -26.76 -6.44 20.58
C LYS A 471 -26.03 -6.17 19.29
N SER A 472 -26.73 -5.85 18.20
CA SER A 472 -26.19 -5.44 16.91
C SER A 472 -26.08 -3.92 16.74
N GLY A 473 -26.46 -3.16 17.74
CA GLY A 473 -26.47 -1.70 17.73
C GLY A 473 -25.09 -1.08 17.97
N TYR A 474 -24.07 -1.47 17.19
CA TYR A 474 -22.80 -0.76 17.16
C TYR A 474 -23.04 0.69 16.70
N GLN A 475 -22.76 1.65 17.55
CA GLN A 475 -22.89 3.07 17.28
C GLN A 475 -21.55 3.75 17.55
N PRO A 476 -20.61 3.66 16.60
CA PRO A 476 -19.31 4.30 16.78
C PRO A 476 -19.45 5.82 16.84
N VAL A 477 -18.63 6.42 17.66
CA VAL A 477 -18.35 7.86 17.61
C VAL A 477 -17.38 8.07 16.46
N THR A 478 -17.84 8.72 15.39
CA THR A 478 -17.04 8.85 14.18
C THR A 478 -16.79 10.31 13.85
N PHE A 479 -15.55 10.63 13.56
CA PHE A 479 -15.13 11.94 13.09
C PHE A 479 -14.52 11.81 11.70
N PHE A 480 -14.85 12.75 10.83
CA PHE A 480 -14.23 12.93 9.52
C PHE A 480 -13.49 14.26 9.50
N TYR A 481 -12.31 14.25 8.95
CA TYR A 481 -11.51 15.45 8.74
C TYR A 481 -11.40 15.67 7.24
N LEU A 482 -12.12 16.69 6.74
CA LEU A 482 -12.26 16.96 5.32
C LEU A 482 -10.95 17.46 4.73
N THR A 483 -10.65 16.99 3.55
CA THR A 483 -9.48 17.37 2.77
C THR A 483 -9.91 18.14 1.53
N GLY A 484 -8.96 18.76 0.84
CA GLY A 484 -9.23 19.52 -0.39
C GLY A 484 -8.71 18.78 -1.63
N ASN A 485 -8.92 19.39 -2.78
CA ASN A 485 -8.33 18.98 -4.06
C ASN A 485 -8.64 17.54 -4.51
N GLY A 486 -9.80 17.01 -4.15
CA GLY A 486 -10.20 15.66 -4.51
C GLY A 486 -9.59 14.57 -3.63
N ASN A 487 -8.79 14.93 -2.63
CA ASN A 487 -8.27 13.97 -1.67
C ASN A 487 -9.38 13.43 -0.75
N PRO A 488 -9.27 12.17 -0.31
CA PRO A 488 -10.28 11.56 0.57
C PRO A 488 -10.21 12.13 1.99
N PRO A 489 -11.34 12.29 2.70
CA PRO A 489 -11.34 12.64 4.11
C PRO A 489 -10.73 11.52 4.95
N VAL A 490 -10.05 11.93 6.02
CA VAL A 490 -9.46 11.03 7.02
C VAL A 490 -10.50 10.71 8.10
N VAL A 491 -10.52 9.49 8.58
CA VAL A 491 -11.52 8.96 9.52
C VAL A 491 -10.87 8.61 10.86
N LEU A 492 -11.53 9.02 11.94
CA LEU A 492 -11.26 8.56 13.29
C LEU A 492 -12.55 7.95 13.83
N GLU A 493 -12.49 6.69 14.22
CA GLU A 493 -13.65 5.94 14.74
C GLU A 493 -13.37 5.38 16.12
N GLY A 494 -14.35 5.53 17.03
CA GLY A 494 -14.33 4.90 18.33
C GLY A 494 -15.65 4.23 18.61
N GLY A 495 -15.59 3.08 19.29
CA GLY A 495 -16.78 2.36 19.72
C GLY A 495 -17.55 3.06 20.83
N ASP A 496 -18.76 2.62 21.02
CA ASP A 496 -19.57 3.01 22.16
C ASP A 496 -19.18 2.24 23.43
N THR A 497 -19.88 2.48 24.54
CA THR A 497 -19.62 1.78 25.81
C THR A 497 -19.98 0.30 25.77
N HIS A 498 -20.72 -0.16 24.77
CA HIS A 498 -21.15 -1.54 24.60
C HIS A 498 -20.15 -2.36 23.77
N TYR A 499 -19.58 -1.71 22.74
CA TYR A 499 -18.53 -2.26 21.88
C TYR A 499 -17.36 -1.26 21.81
N PRO A 500 -16.58 -1.18 22.87
CA PRO A 500 -15.48 -0.23 22.93
C PRO A 500 -14.41 -0.63 21.90
N SER A 501 -14.17 0.25 20.98
CA SER A 501 -13.18 0.07 19.91
C SER A 501 -12.56 1.41 19.55
N LEU A 502 -11.48 1.39 18.82
CA LEU A 502 -10.93 2.57 18.19
C LEU A 502 -10.20 2.18 16.90
N GLY A 503 -10.22 3.07 15.92
CA GLY A 503 -9.56 2.86 14.66
C GLY A 503 -9.38 4.14 13.87
N THR A 504 -8.54 4.07 12.86
CA THR A 504 -8.33 5.12 11.87
C THR A 504 -8.53 4.58 10.47
N GLY A 505 -8.85 5.46 9.54
CA GLY A 505 -9.10 5.05 8.18
C GLY A 505 -9.25 6.20 7.21
N ILE A 506 -9.72 5.88 6.03
CA ILE A 506 -9.96 6.82 4.94
C ILE A 506 -11.33 6.53 4.32
N ALA A 507 -12.02 7.58 3.89
CA ALA A 507 -13.28 7.47 3.15
C ALA A 507 -13.09 8.11 1.77
N TYR A 508 -13.23 7.33 0.72
CA TYR A 508 -13.08 7.80 -0.65
C TYR A 508 -14.43 8.17 -1.26
N PRO A 509 -14.54 9.28 -2.00
CA PRO A 509 -15.71 9.55 -2.81
C PRO A 509 -15.96 8.41 -3.80
N GLN A 510 -17.16 7.81 -3.79
CA GLN A 510 -17.51 6.74 -4.70
C GLN A 510 -17.88 7.30 -6.08
N SER A 511 -17.37 6.69 -7.12
CA SER A 511 -17.76 7.00 -8.49
C SER A 511 -19.21 6.61 -8.78
N ALA A 512 -19.78 7.18 -9.83
CA ALA A 512 -21.17 6.91 -10.22
C ALA A 512 -21.36 5.43 -10.61
N LEU A 513 -22.46 4.85 -10.15
CA LEU A 513 -22.87 3.49 -10.53
C LEU A 513 -23.38 3.41 -12.00
N PRO A 514 -23.22 2.30 -12.70
CA PRO A 514 -22.67 1.03 -12.25
C PRO A 514 -21.13 1.02 -12.24
N LEU A 515 -20.56 0.35 -11.25
CA LEU A 515 -19.11 0.15 -11.13
C LEU A 515 -18.70 -1.16 -11.80
N THR A 516 -17.49 -1.17 -12.33
CA THR A 516 -16.85 -2.38 -12.89
C THR A 516 -15.74 -2.85 -11.96
N PHE A 517 -15.58 -4.16 -11.84
CA PHE A 517 -14.49 -4.79 -11.12
C PHE A 517 -13.85 -5.79 -12.08
N SER A 518 -12.80 -5.38 -12.77
CA SER A 518 -12.15 -6.16 -13.83
C SER A 518 -10.78 -5.59 -14.14
N GLY A 519 -9.79 -6.42 -14.30
CA GLY A 519 -8.41 -6.04 -14.62
C GLY A 519 -7.40 -6.61 -13.66
N ASP A 520 -6.19 -6.05 -13.68
CA ASP A 520 -5.09 -6.43 -12.80
C ASP A 520 -5.02 -5.48 -11.61
N TYR A 521 -5.00 -6.04 -10.40
CA TYR A 521 -4.93 -5.28 -9.16
C TYR A 521 -3.77 -5.76 -8.30
N GLY A 522 -3.16 -4.84 -7.56
CA GLY A 522 -2.37 -5.14 -6.38
C GLY A 522 -3.23 -4.93 -5.14
N PHE A 523 -3.03 -5.70 -4.09
CA PHE A 523 -3.66 -5.47 -2.81
C PHE A 523 -2.75 -5.81 -1.64
N SER A 524 -3.00 -5.17 -0.51
CA SER A 524 -2.46 -5.55 0.79
C SER A 524 -3.61 -5.91 1.71
N PHE A 525 -3.31 -6.75 2.68
CA PHE A 525 -4.29 -7.15 3.67
C PHE A 525 -3.62 -7.40 5.01
N THR A 526 -4.38 -7.13 6.08
CA THR A 526 -4.04 -7.55 7.43
C THR A 526 -5.12 -8.51 7.92
N GLN A 527 -4.70 -9.60 8.53
CA GLN A 527 -5.58 -10.65 9.04
C GLN A 527 -5.15 -11.02 10.45
N GLN A 528 -6.10 -11.18 11.36
CA GLN A 528 -5.81 -11.72 12.68
C GLN A 528 -6.61 -12.98 12.95
N TYR A 529 -5.88 -14.07 13.23
CA TYR A 529 -6.41 -15.32 13.77
C TYR A 529 -5.53 -15.84 14.87
N GLY A 530 -5.72 -15.36 16.09
CA GLY A 530 -4.84 -15.73 17.22
C GLY A 530 -3.37 -15.36 17.01
N ILE A 531 -2.98 -15.04 15.79
CA ILE A 531 -1.67 -14.62 15.32
C ILE A 531 -1.91 -13.61 14.20
N GLU A 532 -1.15 -12.53 14.16
CA GLU A 532 -1.19 -11.56 13.07
C GLU A 532 -0.71 -12.20 11.76
N ASN A 533 -1.42 -11.97 10.68
CA ASN A 533 -1.06 -12.39 9.33
C ASN A 533 -1.24 -11.21 8.39
N ASP A 534 -0.17 -10.81 7.76
CA ASP A 534 -0.16 -9.69 6.83
C ASP A 534 0.34 -10.15 5.46
N GLY A 535 0.01 -9.42 4.42
CA GLY A 535 0.50 -9.77 3.10
C GLY A 535 0.28 -8.73 2.03
N THR A 536 1.02 -8.92 0.94
CA THR A 536 0.80 -8.25 -0.33
C THR A 536 0.47 -9.27 -1.40
N ALA A 537 -0.29 -8.87 -2.40
CA ALA A 537 -0.67 -9.77 -3.48
C ALA A 537 -0.92 -9.02 -4.78
N GLN A 538 -0.84 -9.75 -5.87
CA GLN A 538 -1.38 -9.35 -7.15
C GLN A 538 -2.56 -10.25 -7.53
N MET A 539 -3.59 -9.69 -8.19
CA MET A 539 -4.72 -10.47 -8.69
C MET A 539 -5.18 -9.98 -10.05
N ASN A 540 -5.61 -10.92 -10.88
CA ASN A 540 -6.34 -10.67 -12.11
C ASN A 540 -7.83 -10.96 -11.89
N VAL A 541 -8.68 -9.99 -12.20
CA VAL A 541 -10.13 -10.07 -12.05
C VAL A 541 -10.79 -10.20 -13.42
N ASN A 542 -11.52 -11.30 -13.64
CA ASN A 542 -12.26 -11.59 -14.86
C ASN A 542 -13.78 -11.47 -14.62
N SER A 543 -14.33 -10.31 -14.92
CA SER A 543 -15.78 -10.06 -14.79
C SER A 543 -16.63 -10.71 -15.88
N ALA A 544 -16.03 -11.08 -17.02
CA ALA A 544 -16.74 -11.73 -18.13
C ALA A 544 -16.94 -13.24 -17.93
N GLY A 545 -16.31 -13.82 -16.90
CA GLY A 545 -16.49 -15.22 -16.53
C GLY A 545 -17.93 -15.53 -16.07
N THR A 546 -18.30 -16.80 -16.09
CA THR A 546 -19.60 -17.25 -15.56
C THR A 546 -19.38 -18.47 -14.65
N PRO A 547 -19.29 -18.30 -13.35
CA PRO A 547 -19.34 -17.03 -12.58
C PRO A 547 -18.11 -16.13 -12.80
N PRO A 548 -18.21 -14.83 -12.50
CA PRO A 548 -17.04 -13.96 -12.46
C PRO A 548 -16.00 -14.48 -11.47
N SER A 549 -14.73 -14.37 -11.81
CA SER A 549 -13.64 -15.00 -11.06
C SER A 549 -12.44 -14.10 -10.93
N LEU A 550 -11.59 -14.43 -9.98
CA LEU A 550 -10.27 -13.81 -9.81
C LEU A 550 -9.24 -14.89 -9.50
N SER A 551 -7.96 -14.58 -9.78
CA SER A 551 -6.83 -15.43 -9.46
C SER A 551 -5.58 -14.58 -9.27
N GLY A 552 -4.62 -15.06 -8.48
CA GLY A 552 -3.41 -14.32 -8.21
C GLY A 552 -2.41 -15.07 -7.37
N PHE A 553 -1.40 -14.33 -6.93
CA PHE A 553 -0.36 -14.79 -6.02
C PHE A 553 -0.19 -13.79 -4.88
N SER A 554 0.01 -14.32 -3.68
CA SER A 554 0.26 -13.53 -2.47
C SER A 554 1.59 -13.88 -1.83
N ASP A 555 2.24 -12.89 -1.24
CA ASP A 555 3.33 -13.02 -0.31
C ASP A 555 2.78 -12.75 1.08
N ILE A 556 2.69 -13.78 1.90
CA ILE A 556 1.98 -13.72 3.18
C ILE A 556 2.90 -14.06 4.33
N ILE A 557 2.71 -13.37 5.44
CA ILE A 557 3.29 -13.70 6.72
C ILE A 557 2.23 -14.49 7.50
N LEU A 558 2.53 -15.73 7.82
CA LEU A 558 1.67 -16.61 8.63
C LEU A 558 2.39 -16.96 9.93
N GLY A 559 1.87 -16.49 11.05
CA GLY A 559 2.46 -16.78 12.34
C GLY A 559 3.92 -16.36 12.41
N PHE A 560 4.28 -15.21 11.86
CA PHE A 560 5.63 -14.69 11.75
C PHE A 560 6.58 -15.54 10.88
N GLY A 561 6.05 -16.37 9.99
CA GLY A 561 6.79 -17.09 8.96
C GLY A 561 6.48 -16.54 7.57
N ALA A 562 7.50 -16.19 6.79
CA ALA A 562 7.31 -15.74 5.41
C ALA A 562 6.92 -16.89 4.49
N ASN A 563 5.84 -16.72 3.73
CA ASN A 563 5.33 -17.68 2.75
C ASN A 563 5.11 -16.94 1.42
N PRO A 564 6.13 -16.82 0.59
CA PRO A 564 6.00 -16.17 -0.71
C PRO A 564 5.27 -17.04 -1.73
N ASP A 565 4.81 -16.40 -2.81
CA ASP A 565 4.24 -17.05 -4.00
C ASP A 565 3.08 -18.00 -3.72
N GLN A 566 2.20 -17.65 -2.78
CA GLN A 566 1.02 -18.46 -2.48
C GLN A 566 -0.09 -18.21 -3.50
N PRO A 567 -0.42 -19.18 -4.37
CA PRO A 567 -1.48 -19.00 -5.34
C PRO A 567 -2.85 -19.01 -4.67
N PHE A 568 -3.75 -18.17 -5.16
CA PHE A 568 -5.13 -18.14 -4.73
C PHE A 568 -6.08 -17.92 -5.91
N THR A 569 -7.33 -18.29 -5.69
CA THR A 569 -8.44 -18.01 -6.61
C THR A 569 -9.62 -17.45 -5.83
N GLY A 570 -10.59 -16.93 -6.53
CA GLY A 570 -11.83 -16.46 -5.93
C GLY A 570 -12.94 -16.30 -6.95
N SER A 571 -14.11 -15.97 -6.45
CA SER A 571 -15.27 -15.63 -7.26
C SER A 571 -16.02 -14.47 -6.63
N PHE A 572 -16.83 -13.78 -7.42
CA PHE A 572 -17.68 -12.73 -6.90
C PHE A 572 -19.02 -12.74 -7.66
N SER A 573 -20.04 -12.15 -7.04
CA SER A 573 -21.36 -12.03 -7.62
C SER A 573 -21.56 -10.65 -8.24
N THR A 574 -22.70 -10.47 -8.89
CA THR A 574 -23.12 -9.15 -9.38
C THR A 574 -23.22 -8.16 -8.22
N PRO A 575 -22.89 -6.87 -8.44
CA PRO A 575 -22.89 -5.86 -7.39
C PRO A 575 -24.30 -5.65 -6.82
N ALA A 576 -24.35 -5.40 -5.52
CA ALA A 576 -25.50 -4.79 -4.89
C ALA A 576 -25.67 -3.34 -5.34
N SER A 577 -26.83 -2.75 -5.10
CA SER A 577 -27.15 -1.37 -5.49
C SER A 577 -26.24 -0.29 -4.86
N ASN A 578 -25.50 -0.66 -3.82
CA ASN A 578 -24.55 0.19 -3.10
C ASN A 578 -23.10 0.01 -3.53
N GLY A 579 -22.81 -0.81 -4.57
CA GLY A 579 -21.45 -1.07 -5.04
C GLY A 579 -20.69 -2.15 -4.27
N LEU A 580 -21.35 -2.89 -3.38
CA LEU A 580 -20.79 -4.06 -2.73
C LEU A 580 -20.85 -5.28 -3.67
N PHE A 581 -19.74 -5.98 -3.85
CA PHE A 581 -19.62 -7.24 -4.58
C PHE A 581 -19.31 -8.36 -3.59
N PRO A 582 -20.30 -9.17 -3.17
CA PRO A 582 -20.02 -10.35 -2.35
C PRO A 582 -19.17 -11.37 -3.12
N GLY A 583 -18.20 -11.96 -2.46
CA GLY A 583 -17.29 -12.89 -3.13
C GLY A 583 -16.58 -13.84 -2.16
N THR A 584 -15.60 -14.55 -2.69
CA THR A 584 -14.79 -15.52 -1.95
C THR A 584 -13.33 -15.42 -2.35
N LEU A 585 -12.44 -15.78 -1.42
CA LEU A 585 -11.02 -16.04 -1.68
C LEU A 585 -10.66 -17.45 -1.19
N VAL A 586 -9.85 -18.17 -1.95
CA VAL A 586 -9.45 -19.55 -1.66
C VAL A 586 -7.98 -19.75 -1.98
N GLY A 587 -7.18 -20.15 -1.02
CA GLY A 587 -5.82 -20.60 -1.26
C GLY A 587 -5.81 -21.92 -2.04
N THR A 588 -4.99 -22.02 -3.07
CA THR A 588 -5.01 -23.19 -3.99
C THR A 588 -3.82 -24.16 -3.79
N ASN A 589 -3.01 -23.95 -2.77
CA ASN A 589 -1.87 -24.82 -2.51
C ASN A 589 -2.32 -26.16 -1.87
N ASN A 590 -2.20 -27.27 -2.61
CA ASN A 590 -2.64 -28.62 -2.20
C ASN A 590 -1.70 -29.32 -1.21
N ASN A 591 -0.63 -28.69 -0.75
CA ASN A 591 0.24 -29.29 0.25
C ASN A 591 -0.42 -29.14 1.62
N ALA A 592 -0.70 -30.25 2.27
CA ALA A 592 -1.46 -30.41 3.51
C ALA A 592 -0.83 -29.76 4.77
N VAL A 593 -0.12 -28.67 4.61
CA VAL A 593 0.35 -27.82 5.70
C VAL A 593 -0.68 -26.72 5.91
N SER A 594 -1.18 -26.60 7.11
CA SER A 594 -2.23 -25.65 7.56
C SER A 594 -1.87 -24.15 7.46
N SER A 595 -1.03 -23.77 6.51
CA SER A 595 -0.38 -22.47 6.42
C SER A 595 -0.50 -21.86 5.03
N VAL A 596 -1.70 -21.84 4.45
CA VAL A 596 -1.94 -21.25 3.12
C VAL A 596 -2.81 -20.01 3.29
N ALA A 597 -2.44 -18.91 2.61
CA ALA A 597 -3.28 -17.74 2.50
C ALA A 597 -4.70 -18.13 2.10
N PHE A 598 -5.70 -17.53 2.75
CA PHE A 598 -7.12 -17.79 2.47
C PHE A 598 -7.52 -19.28 2.55
N SER A 599 -6.93 -20.03 3.47
CA SER A 599 -7.32 -21.42 3.74
C SER A 599 -7.82 -21.57 5.19
N PRO A 600 -9.06 -22.06 5.41
CA PRO A 600 -10.04 -22.43 4.39
C PRO A 600 -10.52 -21.24 3.56
N GLN A 601 -11.37 -21.49 2.55
CA GLN A 601 -12.06 -20.43 1.79
C GLN A 601 -12.66 -19.40 2.74
N ILE A 602 -12.42 -18.11 2.47
CA ILE A 602 -13.04 -16.99 3.18
C ILE A 602 -14.09 -16.32 2.29
N ALA A 603 -15.20 -15.87 2.88
CA ALA A 603 -16.13 -14.98 2.23
C ALA A 603 -15.70 -13.53 2.43
N VAL A 604 -15.80 -12.72 1.40
CA VAL A 604 -15.37 -11.34 1.39
C VAL A 604 -16.40 -10.43 0.76
N GLY A 605 -16.48 -9.20 1.24
CA GLY A 605 -17.20 -8.10 0.59
C GLY A 605 -16.21 -7.15 -0.06
N TYR A 606 -16.30 -6.99 -1.39
CA TYR A 606 -15.51 -6.00 -2.12
C TYR A 606 -16.33 -4.70 -2.22
N TYR A 607 -15.83 -3.63 -1.63
CA TYR A 607 -16.40 -2.29 -1.69
C TYR A 607 -15.66 -1.47 -2.73
N ILE A 608 -16.28 -1.27 -3.88
CA ILE A 608 -15.68 -0.56 -5.00
C ILE A 608 -15.81 0.95 -4.80
N ILE A 609 -14.70 1.66 -4.79
CA ILE A 609 -14.63 3.13 -4.77
C ILE A 609 -14.86 3.66 -6.19
N ASP A 610 -14.08 3.18 -7.11
CA ASP A 610 -14.11 3.44 -8.54
C ASP A 610 -13.57 2.19 -9.28
N PRO A 611 -13.49 2.18 -10.62
CA PRO A 611 -12.96 1.01 -11.34
C PRO A 611 -11.55 0.59 -10.92
N ASP A 612 -10.77 1.53 -10.36
CA ASP A 612 -9.36 1.35 -10.08
C ASP A 612 -9.07 1.04 -8.61
N HIS A 613 -9.99 1.35 -7.68
CA HIS A 613 -9.74 1.25 -6.24
C HIS A 613 -10.90 0.65 -5.46
N GLY A 614 -10.58 0.02 -4.34
CA GLY A 614 -11.57 -0.43 -3.37
C GLY A 614 -10.99 -1.04 -2.11
N PHE A 615 -11.90 -1.37 -1.21
CA PHE A 615 -11.62 -2.15 -0.01
C PHE A 615 -12.23 -3.54 -0.13
N PHE A 616 -11.63 -4.51 0.53
CA PHE A 616 -12.34 -5.74 0.86
C PHE A 616 -12.32 -5.98 2.36
N VAL A 617 -13.36 -6.59 2.86
CA VAL A 617 -13.47 -7.01 4.24
C VAL A 617 -13.98 -8.44 4.29
N GLU A 618 -13.49 -9.24 5.21
CA GLU A 618 -13.99 -10.60 5.43
C GLU A 618 -15.42 -10.55 5.98
N THR A 619 -16.27 -11.47 5.49
CA THR A 619 -17.70 -11.52 5.85
C THR A 619 -18.12 -12.86 6.42
N ASP A 620 -17.17 -13.73 6.76
CA ASP A 620 -17.45 -15.04 7.34
C ASP A 620 -17.75 -14.93 8.85
N LEU A 621 -18.78 -15.63 9.26
CA LEU A 621 -19.03 -15.85 10.69
C LEU A 621 -18.12 -16.96 11.22
N VAL A 622 -17.37 -16.66 12.26
CA VAL A 622 -16.67 -17.68 13.06
C VAL A 622 -17.69 -18.48 13.85
N THR A 623 -18.09 -19.64 13.35
CA THR A 623 -18.95 -20.55 14.12
C THR A 623 -18.13 -21.38 15.09
N GLN A 624 -18.52 -21.40 16.36
CA GLN A 624 -17.96 -22.29 17.38
C GLN A 624 -18.06 -23.76 16.93
N GLY A 625 -16.93 -24.47 16.91
CA GLY A 625 -16.91 -25.93 16.87
C GLY A 625 -16.40 -26.60 15.61
N ALA A 626 -16.22 -25.92 14.50
CA ALA A 626 -15.40 -26.40 13.40
C ALA A 626 -14.02 -25.73 13.50
N GLN A 627 -12.95 -26.44 13.13
CA GLN A 627 -11.63 -25.85 12.97
C GLN A 627 -11.65 -24.89 11.74
N GLN A 628 -12.51 -23.92 11.74
CA GLN A 628 -12.53 -22.85 10.77
C GLN A 628 -11.89 -21.67 11.45
N ASN A 629 -10.81 -21.27 10.88
CA ASN A 629 -10.01 -20.14 11.28
C ASN A 629 -10.82 -18.88 10.98
N GLY A 630 -11.46 -18.32 11.98
CA GLY A 630 -12.04 -16.99 11.85
C GLY A 630 -10.89 -16.01 11.73
N GLN A 631 -10.74 -15.48 10.55
CA GLN A 631 -9.80 -14.43 10.25
C GLN A 631 -10.57 -13.13 10.20
N VAL A 632 -10.00 -12.07 10.74
CA VAL A 632 -10.52 -10.72 10.59
C VAL A 632 -9.63 -10.03 9.58
N SER A 633 -10.16 -9.76 8.39
CA SER A 633 -9.36 -9.20 7.30
C SER A 633 -9.93 -7.90 6.79
N LEU A 634 -9.07 -6.92 6.64
CA LEU A 634 -9.30 -5.73 5.84
C LEU A 634 -8.17 -5.59 4.84
N GLY A 635 -8.51 -5.34 3.60
CA GLY A 635 -7.53 -5.05 2.58
C GLY A 635 -7.92 -3.87 1.73
N TYR A 636 -6.91 -3.21 1.19
CA TYR A 636 -7.03 -2.19 0.16
C TYR A 636 -6.46 -2.77 -1.14
N TYR A 637 -7.18 -2.56 -2.24
CA TYR A 637 -6.71 -2.93 -3.56
C TYR A 637 -6.78 -1.74 -4.52
N ALA A 638 -5.81 -1.68 -5.42
CA ALA A 638 -5.80 -0.70 -6.49
C ALA A 638 -5.38 -1.34 -7.81
N MET A 639 -5.95 -0.83 -8.90
CA MET A 639 -5.63 -1.28 -10.26
C MET A 639 -4.16 -0.98 -10.55
N ARG A 640 -3.52 -1.95 -11.15
CA ARG A 640 -2.14 -1.83 -11.60
C ARG A 640 -2.14 -1.17 -12.97
N THR A 641 -1.73 0.07 -13.01
CA THR A 641 -1.54 0.76 -14.30
C THR A 641 -0.20 0.34 -14.90
N PRO A 642 -0.17 -0.18 -16.14
CA PRO A 642 1.08 -0.34 -16.86
C PRO A 642 1.78 1.01 -16.91
N VAL A 643 3.02 1.04 -16.50
CA VAL A 643 3.75 2.28 -16.46
C VAL A 643 4.31 2.60 -17.82
N CYS A 644 3.97 3.75 -18.34
CA CYS A 644 4.39 4.25 -19.62
C CYS A 644 5.26 5.51 -19.44
N GLU A 645 6.57 5.40 -19.65
CA GLU A 645 7.42 6.56 -19.82
C GLU A 645 7.13 7.16 -21.21
N GLY A 646 6.35 8.24 -21.25
CA GLY A 646 6.05 8.97 -22.49
C GLY A 646 4.73 8.62 -23.19
N CYS A 647 3.77 7.98 -22.53
CA CYS A 647 2.41 7.94 -23.06
C CYS A 647 1.74 9.33 -22.92
N PRO A 648 1.01 9.81 -23.98
CA PRO A 648 0.39 11.13 -23.99
C PRO A 648 -0.76 11.29 -23.00
#